data_1a02a165dc75a2798c2ffb2f2ea449db
#
_entry.id   1a02a165dc75a2798c2ffb2f2ea449db
#
_cell.length_a   1.000
_cell.length_b   1.000
_cell.length_c   1.000
_cell.angle_alpha   90.00
_cell.angle_beta   90.00
_cell.angle_gamma   90.00
#
_symmetry.space_group_name_H-M   'P 1'
#
loop_
_entity.id
_entity.type
_entity.pdbx_description
1 polymer ?
#
loop_
_entity_poly.entity_id
_entity_poly.type
_entity_poly.pdbx_seq_one_letter_code
_entity_poly.pdbx_strand_id
1 'polypeptide(L)'
;MYADFHFHSKYSRAVSPQMTLEGLNEGARTKGLGLIGTGDFSHPAWFKELKEKLESQGNGFYKLKTMPESQILYTLTNEVATFWSTPQGQRNVHHVIHAPSLEVVEQLNEVFSKWGNLAADGRPMFARTTGAKLVEACMGVSKDILVYPAHAWTPYFGVLGSKSGYDVVEDCYEDQSKHIYALETGMSCYDPETEVLTRDGWKRVADVGKSDLVCTLDSKTEKIVYQKPLNLFSYSYVGKMYRVKTKRVDLLVTPNHKLLYAPCDFRNKPKLSLKKAEDLFGKSKRFKKDGIWAGSSPDTFVLPGLTMRHGSRHYSGTRYKQPKNVPIIPWLKFFGFWIAEGWTTNEKNGRYNIYLANSDATLLGEFELILQEFGYHVYKYLNRGILVLRVSDCQLYTYLKQFGKASEKHVPVDVKSLSKELLQIFLDYYIKGDGHKYGRSGKGLSATTSSMRLRDDLQEIALKLGISAYYKLGRKKGTPITSLPCARGSRYLQAHDTWVVYFIRKNLHAVLPSTIKKGAASESWVDYAGQVYCLEVPNHVLYVRRNGIPVWCGNSDPAMNWRYSKLDRYTLLSNSDSHSNHPWRLGRECNAFNLTQPSYKEVFETIRTGDASKLVYTLETDPGYGKYHYDGHRGCKYSCGPAKTRELKGICPICRKPLTIGVESRVEELADRPVGATRKNAIPFKKILPLHELVSASMGVGLQSKAVSREGDKLIARFGTELGVLLDISEEELRKETLPKIADAVMLNRTGSINVKPGFDGEYGVLQLNGAATEDEPVQAQPNGQKTLGEY
;
A
#
# COMPACT_ATOMS: atom_id res chain seq x y z
N MET A 1 3.65 24.15 2.58
CA MET A 1 4.95 24.54 3.15
C MET A 1 5.62 23.32 3.75
N TYR A 2 6.90 23.06 3.39
CA TYR A 2 7.68 21.96 3.99
C TYR A 2 8.43 22.46 5.21
N ALA A 3 8.47 21.64 6.27
CA ALA A 3 9.11 21.99 7.53
C ALA A 3 9.96 20.82 8.06
N ASP A 4 11.17 21.14 8.53
CA ASP A 4 12.07 20.22 9.21
C ASP A 4 12.52 20.86 10.54
N PHE A 5 12.34 20.15 11.64
CA PHE A 5 12.47 20.72 12.98
C PHE A 5 13.67 20.21 13.77
N HIS A 6 14.36 19.17 13.25
CA HIS A 6 15.42 18.51 13.99
C HIS A 6 16.76 18.68 13.29
N PHE A 7 17.54 19.66 13.78
CA PHE A 7 18.88 20.01 13.31
C PHE A 7 19.84 20.20 14.46
N HIS A 8 21.15 20.19 14.10
CA HIS A 8 22.22 20.58 14.98
C HIS A 8 23.03 21.75 14.43
N SER A 9 23.49 22.61 15.32
CA SER A 9 24.36 23.74 14.97
C SER A 9 25.84 23.31 14.90
N LYS A 10 26.68 24.22 14.43
CA LYS A 10 28.15 24.06 14.42
C LYS A 10 28.76 23.81 15.83
N TYR A 11 28.02 23.96 16.90
CA TYR A 11 28.44 23.75 18.27
C TYR A 11 28.15 22.33 18.80
N SER A 12 27.45 21.50 18.03
CA SER A 12 27.26 20.10 18.33
C SER A 12 28.40 19.23 17.80
N ARG A 13 28.73 18.13 18.52
CA ARG A 13 29.78 17.19 18.12
C ARG A 13 29.43 16.51 16.82
N ALA A 14 30.46 16.26 15.99
CA ALA A 14 30.34 15.60 14.69
C ALA A 14 29.43 16.32 13.68
N VAL A 15 29.25 17.61 13.82
CA VAL A 15 28.45 18.48 12.98
C VAL A 15 29.36 19.36 12.11
N SER A 16 28.93 19.65 10.87
CA SER A 16 29.67 20.49 9.94
C SER A 16 29.83 21.94 10.49
N PRO A 17 31.00 22.56 10.38
CA PRO A 17 31.18 23.97 10.73
C PRO A 17 30.31 24.94 9.91
N GLN A 18 29.75 24.47 8.77
CA GLN A 18 28.82 25.23 7.92
C GLN A 18 27.40 25.27 8.45
N MET A 19 27.10 24.55 9.56
CA MET A 19 25.77 24.60 10.21
C MET A 19 25.63 25.91 11.02
N THR A 20 25.76 27.03 10.31
CA THR A 20 25.45 28.39 10.75
C THR A 20 24.02 28.75 10.35
N LEU A 21 23.48 29.87 10.87
CA LEU A 21 22.14 30.32 10.44
C LEU A 21 22.10 30.63 8.93
N GLU A 22 23.13 31.23 8.39
CA GLU A 22 23.26 31.49 6.96
C GLU A 22 23.35 30.18 6.15
N GLY A 23 24.15 29.22 6.61
CA GLY A 23 24.28 27.88 5.98
C GLY A 23 22.98 27.07 6.03
N LEU A 24 22.23 27.14 7.12
CA LEU A 24 20.89 26.55 7.25
C LEU A 24 19.89 27.20 6.29
N ASN A 25 19.91 28.55 6.21
CA ASN A 25 19.06 29.29 5.28
C ASN A 25 19.28 28.88 3.82
N GLU A 26 20.55 28.84 3.38
CA GLU A 26 20.91 28.44 2.02
C GLU A 26 20.54 26.98 1.73
N GLY A 27 20.81 26.07 2.67
CA GLY A 27 20.43 24.67 2.55
C GLY A 27 18.92 24.49 2.47
N ALA A 28 18.15 25.20 3.30
CA ALA A 28 16.69 25.17 3.27
C ALA A 28 16.11 25.71 1.95
N ARG A 29 16.65 26.83 1.45
CA ARG A 29 16.29 27.40 0.15
C ARG A 29 16.56 26.42 -0.98
N THR A 30 17.72 25.83 -1.01
CA THR A 30 18.13 24.82 -2.01
C THR A 30 17.22 23.58 -1.96
N LYS A 31 16.85 23.14 -0.77
CA LYS A 31 15.95 22.00 -0.55
C LYS A 31 14.50 22.30 -0.95
N GLY A 32 14.01 23.51 -0.65
CA GLY A 32 12.61 23.92 -0.80
C GLY A 32 11.82 23.88 0.52
N LEU A 33 12.50 23.97 1.66
CA LEU A 33 11.86 24.12 2.98
C LEU A 33 11.41 25.55 3.17
N GLY A 34 10.27 25.75 3.80
CA GLY A 34 9.75 27.09 4.16
C GLY A 34 9.84 27.39 5.66
N LEU A 35 9.98 26.35 6.51
CA LEU A 35 10.11 26.47 7.95
C LEU A 35 11.16 25.50 8.47
N ILE A 36 12.10 25.98 9.27
CA ILE A 36 13.18 25.16 9.85
C ILE A 36 13.39 25.41 11.33
N GLY A 37 13.84 24.37 12.06
CA GLY A 37 14.32 24.53 13.43
C GLY A 37 15.63 25.30 13.48
N THR A 38 15.95 25.89 14.62
CA THR A 38 17.28 26.47 14.86
C THR A 38 18.32 25.44 15.29
N GLY A 39 17.86 24.35 15.91
CA GLY A 39 18.71 23.44 16.68
C GLY A 39 19.40 24.12 17.87
N ASP A 40 19.85 23.36 18.81
CA ASP A 40 20.86 23.66 19.83
C ASP A 40 20.68 25.00 20.59
N PHE A 41 19.46 25.50 20.75
CA PHE A 41 19.22 26.83 21.41
C PHE A 41 19.74 26.86 22.85
N SER A 42 20.02 25.72 23.46
CA SER A 42 20.58 25.66 24.81
C SER A 42 22.06 26.01 24.88
N HIS A 43 22.81 25.93 23.79
CA HIS A 43 24.24 26.23 23.77
C HIS A 43 24.46 27.76 23.88
N PRO A 44 25.22 28.26 24.90
CA PRO A 44 25.30 29.72 25.18
C PRO A 44 25.78 30.57 24.01
N ALA A 45 26.79 30.11 23.28
CA ALA A 45 27.30 30.83 22.12
C ALA A 45 26.32 30.84 20.95
N TRP A 46 25.61 29.72 20.73
CA TRP A 46 24.57 29.63 19.69
C TRP A 46 23.36 30.50 20.04
N PHE A 47 22.90 30.47 21.30
CA PHE A 47 21.81 31.32 21.78
C PHE A 47 22.11 32.82 21.65
N LYS A 48 23.37 33.20 21.88
CA LYS A 48 23.81 34.57 21.59
C LYS A 48 23.67 34.91 20.11
N GLU A 49 24.14 34.07 19.21
CA GLU A 49 23.98 34.25 17.75
C GLU A 49 22.49 34.33 17.35
N LEU A 50 21.61 33.48 17.94
CA LEU A 50 20.16 33.52 17.69
C LEU A 50 19.58 34.90 18.05
N LYS A 51 19.89 35.44 19.24
CA LYS A 51 19.43 36.77 19.67
C LYS A 51 19.95 37.91 18.77
N GLU A 52 21.19 37.82 18.32
CA GLU A 52 21.82 38.83 17.47
C GLU A 52 21.29 38.82 16.01
N LYS A 53 21.13 37.63 15.43
CA LYS A 53 20.90 37.46 13.99
C LYS A 53 19.43 37.22 13.60
N LEU A 54 18.58 36.76 14.51
CA LEU A 54 17.18 36.52 14.22
C LEU A 54 16.28 37.73 14.58
N GLU A 55 15.27 37.94 13.73
CA GLU A 55 14.24 38.96 13.90
C GLU A 55 12.87 38.33 14.04
N SER A 56 12.16 38.66 15.12
CA SER A 56 10.80 38.14 15.38
C SER A 56 9.81 38.64 14.32
N GLN A 57 8.96 37.74 13.81
CA GLN A 57 7.88 38.08 12.90
C GLN A 57 6.54 38.31 13.61
N GLY A 58 6.54 38.38 14.95
CA GLY A 58 5.35 38.62 15.77
C GLY A 58 4.38 37.44 15.88
N ASN A 59 4.66 36.31 15.15
CA ASN A 59 3.84 35.11 15.11
C ASN A 59 4.51 33.88 15.75
N GLY A 60 5.61 34.09 16.50
CA GLY A 60 6.43 33.05 17.11
C GLY A 60 7.46 32.44 16.17
N PHE A 61 7.56 32.94 14.94
CA PHE A 61 8.62 32.60 14.00
C PHE A 61 9.59 33.76 13.83
N TYR A 62 10.76 33.46 13.29
CA TYR A 62 11.87 34.37 13.10
C TYR A 62 12.37 34.34 11.65
N LYS A 63 12.96 35.48 11.23
CA LYS A 63 13.73 35.59 9.98
C LYS A 63 15.17 35.98 10.27
N LEU A 64 16.05 35.65 9.33
CA LEU A 64 17.47 35.98 9.44
C LEU A 64 17.69 37.42 8.97
N LYS A 65 18.18 38.28 9.86
CA LYS A 65 18.43 39.73 9.61
C LYS A 65 19.44 39.96 8.47
N THR A 66 20.42 39.03 8.33
CA THR A 66 21.46 39.11 7.29
C THR A 66 20.97 38.70 5.89
N MET A 67 19.75 38.12 5.78
CA MET A 67 19.12 37.70 4.52
C MET A 67 17.63 38.08 4.52
N PRO A 68 17.28 39.37 4.54
CA PRO A 68 15.89 39.83 4.73
C PRO A 68 14.95 39.44 3.56
N GLU A 69 15.48 39.21 2.38
CA GLU A 69 14.77 38.76 1.18
C GLU A 69 14.39 37.28 1.25
N SER A 70 15.01 36.52 2.15
CA SER A 70 14.70 35.08 2.29
C SER A 70 13.29 34.85 2.82
N GLN A 71 12.60 33.90 2.23
CA GLN A 71 11.26 33.46 2.69
C GLN A 71 11.32 32.36 3.77
N ILE A 72 12.54 31.95 4.16
CA ILE A 72 12.72 30.89 5.17
C ILE A 72 12.39 31.43 6.57
N LEU A 73 11.50 30.72 7.24
CA LEU A 73 11.11 30.98 8.63
C LEU A 73 11.88 30.04 9.57
N TYR A 74 12.22 30.53 10.75
CA TYR A 74 12.85 29.78 11.81
C TYR A 74 11.91 29.61 13.00
N THR A 75 11.91 28.40 13.59
CA THR A 75 11.33 28.11 14.90
C THR A 75 12.43 27.68 15.87
N LEU A 76 12.34 28.07 17.14
CA LEU A 76 13.37 27.75 18.12
C LEU A 76 13.27 26.29 18.56
N THR A 77 14.29 25.49 18.26
CA THR A 77 14.33 24.06 18.56
C THR A 77 15.64 23.67 19.26
N ASN A 78 15.59 22.56 19.99
CA ASN A 78 16.77 21.96 20.62
C ASN A 78 16.58 20.46 20.81
N GLU A 79 17.61 19.66 20.58
CA GLU A 79 17.65 18.29 21.05
C GLU A 79 18.39 18.23 22.40
N VAL A 80 17.86 17.49 23.37
CA VAL A 80 18.51 17.22 24.64
C VAL A 80 18.48 15.73 24.94
N ALA A 81 19.51 15.22 25.65
CA ALA A 81 19.59 13.85 26.10
C ALA A 81 19.33 13.73 27.60
N THR A 82 18.39 12.89 28.00
CA THR A 82 18.20 12.52 29.42
C THR A 82 18.84 11.17 29.67
N PHE A 83 19.47 11.06 30.85
CA PHE A 83 20.23 9.88 31.23
C PHE A 83 20.01 9.54 32.71
N TRP A 84 19.50 8.34 32.99
CA TRP A 84 19.29 7.87 34.35
C TRP A 84 19.32 6.34 34.47
N SER A 85 19.44 5.83 35.70
CA SER A 85 19.48 4.41 36.00
C SER A 85 18.15 3.94 36.59
N THR A 86 17.64 2.80 36.09
CA THR A 86 16.49 2.10 36.65
C THR A 86 16.94 0.69 37.13
N PRO A 87 16.12 0.00 37.89
CA PRO A 87 16.39 -1.41 38.23
C PRO A 87 16.58 -2.33 37.01
N GLN A 88 15.97 -1.96 35.84
CA GLN A 88 16.08 -2.69 34.59
C GLN A 88 17.28 -2.27 33.73
N GLY A 89 18.10 -1.32 34.19
CA GLY A 89 19.29 -0.83 33.50
C GLY A 89 19.28 0.67 33.22
N GLN A 90 20.28 1.09 32.45
CA GLN A 90 20.41 2.50 32.07
C GLN A 90 19.38 2.88 31.00
N ARG A 91 18.82 4.09 31.12
CA ARG A 91 17.89 4.68 30.18
C ARG A 91 18.47 5.96 29.60
N ASN A 92 18.52 6.03 28.27
CA ASN A 92 19.01 7.20 27.53
C ASN A 92 18.00 7.53 26.46
N VAL A 93 17.41 8.72 26.51
CA VAL A 93 16.40 9.13 25.54
C VAL A 93 16.71 10.55 25.06
N HIS A 94 16.63 10.76 23.76
CA HIS A 94 16.70 12.06 23.13
C HIS A 94 15.31 12.67 22.99
N HIS A 95 15.23 13.99 23.23
CA HIS A 95 13.99 14.73 23.18
C HIS A 95 14.19 16.00 22.35
N VAL A 96 13.29 16.25 21.39
CA VAL A 96 13.22 17.53 20.68
C VAL A 96 12.28 18.47 21.44
N ILE A 97 12.73 19.70 21.64
CA ILE A 97 12.00 20.77 22.34
C ILE A 97 11.81 21.92 21.35
N HIS A 98 10.59 22.45 21.25
CA HIS A 98 10.28 23.70 20.58
C HIS A 98 9.89 24.75 21.59
N ALA A 99 10.43 25.95 21.46
CA ALA A 99 10.08 27.07 22.30
C ALA A 99 9.39 28.19 21.50
N PRO A 100 8.36 28.88 22.07
CA PRO A 100 7.59 29.89 21.36
C PRO A 100 8.33 31.24 21.22
N SER A 101 9.32 31.53 22.09
CA SER A 101 10.07 32.79 22.02
C SER A 101 11.48 32.68 22.63
N LEU A 102 12.35 33.64 22.32
CA LEU A 102 13.71 33.73 22.87
C LEU A 102 13.70 33.92 24.42
N GLU A 103 12.71 34.61 24.97
CA GLU A 103 12.55 34.78 26.41
C GLU A 103 12.23 33.45 27.10
N VAL A 104 11.40 32.60 26.48
CA VAL A 104 11.12 31.24 26.99
C VAL A 104 12.38 30.37 26.90
N VAL A 105 13.18 30.49 25.83
CA VAL A 105 14.47 29.80 25.71
C VAL A 105 15.43 30.23 26.81
N GLU A 106 15.49 31.53 27.14
CA GLU A 106 16.36 32.06 28.23
C GLU A 106 16.00 31.40 29.56
N GLN A 107 14.71 31.38 29.90
CA GLN A 107 14.22 30.73 31.13
C GLN A 107 14.50 29.21 31.15
N LEU A 108 14.32 28.55 30.01
CA LEU A 108 14.69 27.10 29.87
C LEU A 108 16.19 26.91 30.12
N ASN A 109 17.05 27.74 29.54
CA ASN A 109 18.50 27.68 29.72
C ASN A 109 18.95 27.90 31.16
N GLU A 110 18.24 28.77 31.91
CA GLU A 110 18.46 28.92 33.34
C GLU A 110 18.16 27.64 34.12
N VAL A 111 17.07 26.92 33.75
CA VAL A 111 16.73 25.63 34.35
C VAL A 111 17.75 24.56 33.95
N PHE A 112 18.06 24.44 32.67
CA PHE A 112 18.95 23.41 32.12
C PHE A 112 20.39 23.57 32.61
N SER A 113 20.88 24.76 32.82
CA SER A 113 22.21 25.06 33.36
C SER A 113 22.45 24.42 34.73
N LYS A 114 21.39 24.19 35.52
CA LYS A 114 21.44 23.51 36.82
C LYS A 114 21.62 22.00 36.69
N TRP A 115 21.34 21.42 35.49
CA TRP A 115 21.40 20.00 35.25
C TRP A 115 22.67 19.56 34.52
N GLY A 116 23.36 20.48 33.82
CA GLY A 116 24.55 20.14 33.06
C GLY A 116 25.25 21.36 32.46
N ASN A 117 26.42 21.15 31.91
CA ASN A 117 27.18 22.18 31.20
C ASN A 117 26.65 22.34 29.76
N LEU A 118 25.88 23.40 29.53
CA LEU A 118 25.28 23.70 28.24
C LEU A 118 26.31 24.09 27.15
N ALA A 119 27.53 24.50 27.54
CA ALA A 119 28.60 24.84 26.60
C ALA A 119 29.43 23.65 26.12
N ALA A 120 29.16 22.45 26.63
CA ALA A 120 29.94 21.25 26.26
C ALA A 120 29.55 20.64 24.92
N ASP A 121 28.29 20.77 24.52
CA ASP A 121 27.71 20.24 23.28
C ASP A 121 26.42 21.00 22.96
N GLY A 122 26.11 21.22 21.70
CA GLY A 122 24.82 21.79 21.28
C GLY A 122 23.64 20.95 21.76
N ARG A 123 23.84 19.63 21.86
CA ARG A 123 22.92 18.66 22.46
C ARG A 123 23.35 18.33 23.89
N PRO A 124 22.92 19.04 24.93
CA PRO A 124 23.35 18.78 26.30
C PRO A 124 22.81 17.46 26.82
N MET A 125 23.61 16.79 27.64
CA MET A 125 23.23 15.55 28.30
C MET A 125 22.94 15.82 29.78
N PHE A 126 21.74 15.49 30.24
CA PHE A 126 21.28 15.69 31.60
C PHE A 126 21.33 14.37 32.40
N ALA A 127 22.42 14.19 33.12
CA ALA A 127 22.60 13.04 34.01
C ALA A 127 21.62 13.09 35.19
N ARG A 128 21.09 11.90 35.56
CA ARG A 128 20.12 11.72 36.67
C ARG A 128 18.80 12.50 36.47
N THR A 129 18.45 12.79 35.21
CA THR A 129 17.22 13.46 34.83
C THR A 129 16.35 12.49 34.02
N THR A 130 15.10 12.29 34.44
CA THR A 130 14.10 11.49 33.69
C THR A 130 13.42 12.32 32.62
N GLY A 131 12.81 11.65 31.65
CA GLY A 131 11.95 12.33 30.67
C GLY A 131 10.79 13.07 31.33
N ALA A 132 10.19 12.52 32.39
CA ALA A 132 9.14 13.16 33.17
C ALA A 132 9.60 14.49 33.77
N LYS A 133 10.76 14.49 34.44
CA LYS A 133 11.34 15.72 35.03
C LYS A 133 11.68 16.79 33.99
N LEU A 134 12.14 16.37 32.81
CA LEU A 134 12.39 17.30 31.71
C LEU A 134 11.09 17.98 31.26
N VAL A 135 10.02 17.22 31.01
CA VAL A 135 8.73 17.74 30.56
C VAL A 135 8.10 18.64 31.65
N GLU A 136 8.14 18.22 32.92
CA GLU A 136 7.66 18.99 34.05
C GLU A 136 8.31 20.37 34.09
N ALA A 137 9.64 20.44 33.93
CA ALA A 137 10.38 21.67 33.91
C ALA A 137 10.02 22.55 32.69
N CYS A 138 9.90 21.97 31.52
CA CYS A 138 9.45 22.67 30.30
C CYS A 138 8.05 23.26 30.51
N MET A 139 7.12 22.48 31.03
CA MET A 139 5.74 22.90 31.30
C MET A 139 5.65 23.92 32.47
N GLY A 140 6.62 23.93 33.36
CA GLY A 140 6.77 24.92 34.41
C GLY A 140 7.18 26.32 33.89
N VAL A 141 7.95 26.35 32.80
CA VAL A 141 8.35 27.58 32.11
C VAL A 141 7.22 28.10 31.21
N SER A 142 6.71 27.29 30.31
CA SER A 142 5.61 27.65 29.43
C SER A 142 4.81 26.43 28.98
N LYS A 143 3.47 26.56 28.92
CA LYS A 143 2.55 25.55 28.40
C LYS A 143 2.57 25.45 26.87
N ASP A 144 3.14 26.42 26.18
CA ASP A 144 3.27 26.48 24.74
C ASP A 144 4.58 25.83 24.24
N ILE A 145 5.36 25.22 25.13
CA ILE A 145 6.52 24.42 24.75
C ILE A 145 6.04 23.06 24.23
N LEU A 146 6.54 22.63 23.05
CA LEU A 146 6.31 21.30 22.52
C LEU A 146 7.53 20.42 22.82
N VAL A 147 7.30 19.25 23.42
CA VAL A 147 8.33 18.23 23.65
C VAL A 147 7.88 16.91 23.05
N TYR A 148 8.78 16.24 22.31
CA TYR A 148 8.54 14.88 21.82
C TYR A 148 9.85 14.08 21.73
N PRO A 149 9.81 12.71 21.82
CA PRO A 149 10.98 11.89 21.67
C PRO A 149 11.47 11.91 20.23
N ALA A 150 12.76 12.11 20.04
CA ALA A 150 13.46 12.03 18.77
C ALA A 150 13.56 10.58 18.30
N HIS A 151 13.61 10.31 16.97
CA HIS A 151 13.91 9.01 16.33
C HIS A 151 13.52 7.80 17.20
N ALA A 152 12.22 7.68 17.52
CA ALA A 152 11.65 6.87 18.60
C ALA A 152 12.11 5.41 18.65
N TRP A 153 12.43 4.79 17.51
CA TRP A 153 12.77 3.37 17.38
C TRP A 153 14.26 3.06 17.30
N THR A 154 15.14 4.06 17.23
CA THR A 154 16.58 3.80 17.15
C THR A 154 17.06 3.00 18.35
N PRO A 155 17.95 1.98 18.18
CA PRO A 155 18.40 1.13 19.28
C PRO A 155 18.99 1.90 20.46
N TYR A 156 19.71 2.97 20.17
CA TYR A 156 20.31 3.88 21.14
C TYR A 156 19.54 5.20 21.13
N PHE A 157 19.28 5.77 22.31
CA PHE A 157 18.62 7.06 22.53
C PHE A 157 17.18 7.17 22.05
N GLY A 158 16.61 6.19 21.38
CA GLY A 158 15.19 6.14 21.04
C GLY A 158 14.34 5.75 22.24
N VAL A 159 13.17 6.40 22.43
CA VAL A 159 12.26 6.09 23.55
C VAL A 159 11.77 4.65 23.55
N LEU A 160 11.66 4.02 22.39
CA LEU A 160 11.31 2.59 22.21
C LEU A 160 12.52 1.73 21.80
N GLY A 161 13.73 2.27 21.86
CA GLY A 161 14.96 1.65 21.40
C GLY A 161 15.34 0.37 22.17
N SER A 162 15.85 -0.64 21.46
CA SER A 162 16.20 -1.96 22.01
C SER A 162 17.33 -1.96 23.05
N LYS A 163 18.16 -0.91 23.11
CA LYS A 163 19.31 -0.84 24.02
C LYS A 163 19.07 0.05 25.25
N SER A 164 18.35 1.15 25.10
CA SER A 164 18.21 2.15 26.15
C SER A 164 16.81 2.73 26.30
N GLY A 165 15.86 2.26 25.51
CA GLY A 165 14.47 2.71 25.52
C GLY A 165 13.57 1.96 26.51
N TYR A 166 12.27 2.24 26.42
CA TYR A 166 11.19 1.64 27.19
C TYR A 166 10.28 0.80 26.28
N ASP A 167 9.42 -0.01 26.90
CA ASP A 167 8.39 -0.74 26.17
C ASP A 167 7.15 0.14 25.88
N VAL A 168 6.96 1.22 26.64
CA VAL A 168 5.85 2.16 26.54
C VAL A 168 6.38 3.59 26.66
N VAL A 169 5.87 4.52 25.85
CA VAL A 169 6.25 5.93 25.89
C VAL A 169 5.91 6.57 27.24
N GLU A 170 4.77 6.17 27.80
CA GLU A 170 4.29 6.62 29.09
C GLU A 170 5.26 6.30 30.25
N ASP A 171 5.98 5.18 30.19
CA ASP A 171 6.96 4.82 31.22
C ASP A 171 8.18 5.78 31.25
N CYS A 172 8.47 6.46 30.12
CA CYS A 172 9.51 7.47 30.03
C CYS A 172 9.09 8.81 30.66
N TYR A 173 7.81 9.16 30.50
CA TYR A 173 7.29 10.49 30.86
C TYR A 173 6.33 10.48 32.03
N GLU A 174 5.98 9.30 32.56
CA GLU A 174 5.11 9.10 33.73
C GLU A 174 3.82 9.92 33.62
N ASP A 175 3.46 10.71 34.65
CA ASP A 175 2.28 11.59 34.67
C ASP A 175 2.39 12.78 33.70
N GLN A 176 3.60 13.09 33.21
CA GLN A 176 3.87 14.13 32.21
C GLN A 176 3.62 13.65 30.77
N SER A 177 3.32 12.37 30.55
CA SER A 177 3.00 11.82 29.23
C SER A 177 1.80 12.52 28.55
N LYS A 178 0.91 13.14 29.33
CA LYS A 178 -0.21 13.99 28.87
C LYS A 178 0.23 15.20 28.03
N HIS A 179 1.50 15.62 28.12
CA HIS A 179 2.11 16.74 27.41
C HIS A 179 2.95 16.29 26.21
N ILE A 180 3.02 14.98 25.92
CA ILE A 180 3.68 14.44 24.76
C ILE A 180 2.63 14.18 23.66
N TYR A 181 2.81 14.81 22.48
CA TYR A 181 1.81 14.83 21.41
C TYR A 181 2.30 14.17 20.11
N ALA A 182 3.60 13.95 19.92
CA ALA A 182 4.20 13.48 18.65
C ALA A 182 5.36 12.46 18.73
N LEU A 183 5.72 11.79 17.58
CA LEU A 183 6.79 10.76 17.37
C LEU A 183 7.23 10.60 15.87
N GLU A 184 8.37 9.97 15.49
CA GLU A 184 8.96 9.82 14.09
C GLU A 184 9.10 8.37 13.48
N THR A 185 8.85 7.99 12.07
CA THR A 185 8.63 6.60 11.41
C THR A 185 8.64 6.17 9.88
N GLY A 186 8.17 4.86 9.15
CA GLY A 186 8.16 4.22 7.71
C GLY A 186 7.35 2.97 7.16
N MET A 187 7.29 2.17 5.69
CA MET A 187 6.25 1.30 4.89
C MET A 187 6.45 0.06 3.92
N SER A 188 5.32 -0.73 3.00
CA SER A 188 5.27 -1.90 1.94
C SER A 188 4.02 -2.27 1.00
N CYS A 189 3.94 -3.22 -0.25
CA CYS A 189 2.89 -3.46 -1.35
C CYS A 189 2.83 -4.66 -2.39
N TYR A 190 1.83 -4.67 -3.51
CA TYR A 190 1.56 -5.61 -4.65
C TYR A 190 2.12 -5.19 -6.02
N ASP A 191 2.22 -6.13 -7.03
CA ASP A 191 2.57 -5.82 -8.43
C ASP A 191 1.37 -5.27 -9.25
N PRO A 192 1.57 -4.54 -10.38
CA PRO A 192 0.50 -3.91 -11.15
C PRO A 192 -0.41 -4.88 -11.91
N GLU A 193 0.05 -6.12 -12.18
CA GLU A 193 -0.74 -7.15 -12.85
C GLU A 193 -1.77 -7.80 -11.91
N THR A 194 -1.70 -7.51 -10.62
CA THR A 194 -2.68 -7.96 -9.63
C THR A 194 -3.96 -7.16 -9.78
N GLU A 195 -5.08 -7.89 -9.90
CA GLU A 195 -6.44 -7.34 -9.94
C GLU A 195 -7.13 -7.55 -8.59
N VAL A 196 -8.01 -6.63 -8.22
CA VAL A 196 -8.84 -6.67 -7.01
C VAL A 196 -10.30 -6.73 -7.40
N LEU A 197 -11.09 -7.56 -6.73
CA LEU A 197 -12.54 -7.60 -6.95
C LEU A 197 -13.20 -6.38 -6.31
N THR A 198 -13.91 -5.59 -7.12
CA THR A 198 -14.77 -4.50 -6.69
C THR A 198 -16.24 -4.86 -6.92
N ARG A 199 -17.17 -4.04 -6.42
CA ARG A 199 -18.62 -4.22 -6.67
C ARG A 199 -18.96 -4.13 -8.17
N ASP A 200 -18.18 -3.35 -8.92
CA ASP A 200 -18.37 -3.14 -10.37
C ASP A 200 -17.57 -4.14 -11.22
N GLY A 201 -16.97 -5.16 -10.60
CA GLY A 201 -16.15 -6.19 -11.23
C GLY A 201 -14.67 -6.07 -10.88
N TRP A 202 -13.84 -6.83 -11.59
CA TRP A 202 -12.40 -6.87 -11.37
C TRP A 202 -11.72 -5.63 -11.97
N LYS A 203 -10.90 -4.94 -11.16
CA LYS A 203 -10.05 -3.82 -11.58
C LYS A 203 -8.58 -4.15 -11.26
N ARG A 204 -7.63 -3.68 -12.07
CA ARG A 204 -6.22 -3.71 -11.66
C ARG A 204 -6.08 -2.94 -10.36
N VAL A 205 -5.18 -3.37 -9.48
CA VAL A 205 -4.92 -2.69 -8.21
C VAL A 205 -4.53 -1.21 -8.43
N ALA A 206 -3.89 -0.90 -9.55
CA ALA A 206 -3.53 0.45 -9.97
C ALA A 206 -4.73 1.35 -10.32
N ASP A 207 -5.85 0.75 -10.77
CA ASP A 207 -7.03 1.46 -11.29
C ASP A 207 -8.13 1.62 -10.22
N VAL A 208 -7.90 1.14 -9.00
CA VAL A 208 -8.86 1.25 -7.88
C VAL A 208 -8.85 2.67 -7.31
N GLY A 209 -10.02 3.30 -7.25
CA GLY A 209 -10.22 4.64 -6.65
C GLY A 209 -10.82 4.59 -5.23
N LYS A 210 -10.75 5.70 -4.51
CA LYS A 210 -11.33 5.83 -3.14
C LYS A 210 -12.85 5.66 -3.09
N SER A 211 -13.54 5.83 -4.21
CA SER A 211 -15.00 5.64 -4.33
C SER A 211 -15.41 4.18 -4.54
N ASP A 212 -14.47 3.31 -4.95
CA ASP A 212 -14.76 1.91 -5.24
C ASP A 212 -15.14 1.14 -3.97
N LEU A 213 -16.05 0.19 -4.13
CA LEU A 213 -16.36 -0.77 -3.07
C LEU A 213 -15.59 -2.07 -3.35
N VAL A 214 -14.58 -2.34 -2.54
CA VAL A 214 -13.66 -3.46 -2.71
C VAL A 214 -14.12 -4.67 -1.90
N CYS A 215 -14.00 -5.86 -2.48
CA CYS A 215 -14.36 -7.13 -1.85
C CYS A 215 -13.32 -7.50 -0.78
N THR A 216 -13.76 -7.57 0.49
CA THR A 216 -12.96 -7.85 1.67
C THR A 216 -13.51 -9.04 2.44
N LEU A 217 -12.69 -9.65 3.29
CA LEU A 217 -13.07 -10.75 4.16
C LEU A 217 -12.88 -10.37 5.63
N ASP A 218 -13.91 -10.47 6.43
CA ASP A 218 -13.75 -10.49 7.88
C ASP A 218 -13.09 -11.83 8.28
N SER A 219 -11.84 -11.78 8.70
CA SER A 219 -11.06 -12.99 9.00
C SER A 219 -11.54 -13.78 10.23
N LYS A 220 -12.37 -13.17 11.11
CA LYS A 220 -12.97 -13.83 12.30
C LYS A 220 -14.25 -14.57 11.96
N THR A 221 -15.14 -13.94 11.19
CA THR A 221 -16.45 -14.49 10.83
C THR A 221 -16.48 -15.15 9.45
N GLU A 222 -15.42 -14.99 8.65
CA GLU A 222 -15.30 -15.41 7.26
C GLU A 222 -16.36 -14.80 6.32
N LYS A 223 -17.02 -13.72 6.75
CA LYS A 223 -18.03 -13.03 5.94
C LYS A 223 -17.38 -12.17 4.86
N ILE A 224 -17.94 -12.24 3.65
CA ILE A 224 -17.59 -11.37 2.52
C ILE A 224 -18.36 -10.06 2.69
N VAL A 225 -17.64 -8.94 2.65
CA VAL A 225 -18.21 -7.59 2.65
C VAL A 225 -17.52 -6.71 1.62
N TYR A 226 -18.26 -5.70 1.12
CA TYR A 226 -17.69 -4.71 0.21
C TYR A 226 -17.46 -3.40 0.98
N GLN A 227 -16.23 -2.90 0.98
CA GLN A 227 -15.82 -1.72 1.76
C GLN A 227 -15.06 -0.73 0.87
N LYS A 228 -15.17 0.55 1.18
CA LYS A 228 -14.34 1.57 0.52
C LYS A 228 -12.90 1.43 1.02
N PRO A 229 -11.89 1.61 0.14
CA PRO A 229 -10.52 1.76 0.58
C PRO A 229 -10.38 2.94 1.54
N LEU A 230 -9.65 2.75 2.62
CA LEU A 230 -9.24 3.81 3.54
C LEU A 230 -8.16 4.66 2.86
N ASN A 231 -7.14 3.98 2.32
CA ASN A 231 -6.03 4.59 1.61
C ASN A 231 -5.64 3.79 0.37
N LEU A 232 -5.04 4.49 -0.59
CA LEU A 232 -4.47 3.93 -1.82
C LEU A 232 -2.99 4.33 -1.86
N PHE A 233 -2.13 3.37 -2.11
CA PHE A 233 -0.68 3.56 -2.17
C PHE A 233 -0.13 3.02 -3.48
N SER A 234 0.82 3.75 -4.07
CA SER A 234 1.60 3.25 -5.19
C SER A 234 3.03 3.76 -5.07
N TYR A 235 3.98 2.87 -5.30
CA TYR A 235 5.39 3.23 -5.39
C TYR A 235 6.12 2.25 -6.28
N SER A 236 7.22 2.69 -6.86
CA SER A 236 8.08 1.80 -7.63
C SER A 236 8.88 0.90 -6.67
N TYR A 237 9.03 -0.33 -7.04
CA TYR A 237 9.76 -1.34 -6.27
C TYR A 237 10.76 -2.05 -7.18
N VAL A 238 12.00 -2.10 -6.75
CA VAL A 238 13.04 -2.89 -7.39
C VAL A 238 13.62 -3.84 -6.34
N GLY A 239 13.50 -5.13 -6.57
CA GLY A 239 13.97 -6.14 -5.63
C GLY A 239 13.33 -7.48 -5.84
N LYS A 240 13.65 -8.44 -4.98
CA LYS A 240 13.05 -9.76 -5.06
C LYS A 240 11.62 -9.72 -4.54
N MET A 241 10.66 -9.99 -5.43
CA MET A 241 9.27 -10.24 -5.03
C MET A 241 9.05 -11.72 -4.76
N TYR A 242 8.25 -12.00 -3.74
CA TYR A 242 7.80 -13.35 -3.45
C TYR A 242 6.77 -13.80 -4.49
N ARG A 243 7.12 -14.85 -5.22
CA ARG A 243 6.28 -15.47 -6.24
C ARG A 243 5.73 -16.80 -5.75
N VAL A 244 4.40 -16.95 -5.75
CA VAL A 244 3.73 -18.24 -5.66
C VAL A 244 3.08 -18.52 -7.00
N LYS A 245 3.45 -19.60 -7.69
CA LYS A 245 2.86 -19.98 -8.98
C LYS A 245 2.54 -21.47 -9.01
N THR A 246 1.28 -21.77 -8.81
CA THR A 246 0.72 -23.13 -8.92
C THR A 246 -0.47 -23.13 -9.86
N LYS A 247 -1.06 -24.31 -10.14
CA LYS A 247 -2.33 -24.37 -10.89
C LYS A 247 -3.51 -23.70 -10.18
N ARG A 248 -3.37 -23.30 -8.91
CA ARG A 248 -4.47 -22.86 -8.04
C ARG A 248 -4.19 -21.60 -7.26
N VAL A 249 -2.95 -21.16 -7.16
CA VAL A 249 -2.53 -19.91 -6.50
C VAL A 249 -1.52 -19.23 -7.41
N ASP A 250 -1.72 -17.95 -7.68
CA ASP A 250 -0.80 -17.09 -8.40
C ASP A 250 -0.73 -15.75 -7.69
N LEU A 251 0.41 -15.43 -7.07
CA LEU A 251 0.70 -14.21 -6.35
C LEU A 251 2.10 -13.72 -6.69
N LEU A 252 2.26 -12.41 -6.77
CA LEU A 252 3.55 -11.73 -6.84
C LEU A 252 3.47 -10.51 -5.92
N VAL A 253 4.19 -10.55 -4.80
CA VAL A 253 4.09 -9.55 -3.74
C VAL A 253 5.46 -9.22 -3.17
N THR A 254 5.61 -8.06 -2.54
CA THR A 254 6.85 -7.71 -1.83
C THR A 254 7.13 -8.67 -0.65
N PRO A 255 8.39 -8.86 -0.22
CA PRO A 255 8.75 -9.83 0.84
C PRO A 255 7.96 -9.67 2.13
N ASN A 256 7.78 -8.45 2.55
CA ASN A 256 7.08 -8.06 3.76
C ASN A 256 5.54 -8.04 3.63
N HIS A 257 5.00 -8.35 2.44
CA HIS A 257 3.57 -8.36 2.19
C HIS A 257 2.87 -9.49 2.96
N LYS A 258 1.74 -9.17 3.59
CA LYS A 258 0.99 -10.15 4.39
C LYS A 258 0.16 -11.09 3.53
N LEU A 259 0.30 -12.37 3.77
CA LEU A 259 -0.48 -13.43 3.17
C LEU A 259 -1.47 -13.98 4.17
N LEU A 260 -2.75 -14.07 3.78
CA LEU A 260 -3.76 -14.81 4.56
C LEU A 260 -3.56 -16.29 4.31
N TYR A 261 -3.20 -17.04 5.34
CA TYR A 261 -2.89 -18.46 5.25
C TYR A 261 -3.41 -19.27 6.44
N ALA A 262 -3.44 -20.58 6.29
CA ALA A 262 -3.57 -21.53 7.37
C ALA A 262 -2.42 -22.55 7.34
N PRO A 263 -1.90 -23.01 8.50
CA PRO A 263 -0.91 -24.07 8.57
C PRO A 263 -1.41 -25.37 7.91
N CYS A 264 -0.50 -26.21 7.40
CA CYS A 264 -0.82 -27.53 6.89
C CYS A 264 -0.95 -28.57 8.01
N ASP A 265 -1.56 -28.22 9.12
CA ASP A 265 -2.01 -29.19 10.12
C ASP A 265 -3.40 -29.71 9.75
N PHE A 266 -3.52 -31.01 9.48
CA PHE A 266 -4.78 -31.64 9.10
C PHE A 266 -5.56 -32.20 10.29
N ARG A 267 -5.00 -32.15 11.51
CA ARG A 267 -5.63 -32.66 12.74
C ARG A 267 -6.54 -31.65 13.39
N ASN A 268 -6.30 -30.37 13.21
CA ASN A 268 -7.05 -29.28 13.82
C ASN A 268 -7.82 -28.47 12.78
N LYS A 269 -8.92 -27.82 13.21
CA LYS A 269 -9.60 -26.81 12.38
C LYS A 269 -8.59 -25.77 11.94
N PRO A 270 -8.53 -25.42 10.62
CA PRO A 270 -7.55 -24.46 10.11
C PRO A 270 -7.83 -23.08 10.70
N LYS A 271 -6.90 -22.55 11.51
CA LYS A 271 -6.93 -21.17 11.99
C LYS A 271 -6.26 -20.30 10.94
N LEU A 272 -7.02 -19.34 10.39
CA LEU A 272 -6.50 -18.34 9.46
C LEU A 272 -5.65 -17.32 10.22
N SER A 273 -4.54 -16.92 9.64
CA SER A 273 -3.67 -15.88 10.17
C SER A 273 -2.97 -15.12 9.03
N LEU A 274 -2.56 -13.89 9.32
CA LEU A 274 -1.77 -13.07 8.41
C LEU A 274 -0.29 -13.19 8.81
N LYS A 275 0.61 -13.47 7.84
CA LYS A 275 2.06 -13.47 8.02
C LYS A 275 2.75 -12.91 6.78
N LYS A 276 3.92 -12.31 6.95
CA LYS A 276 4.72 -11.81 5.85
C LYS A 276 5.06 -12.93 4.85
N ALA A 277 5.17 -12.58 3.56
CA ALA A 277 5.49 -13.53 2.50
C ALA A 277 6.87 -14.20 2.72
N GLU A 278 7.85 -13.44 3.19
CA GLU A 278 9.18 -13.93 3.55
C GLU A 278 9.16 -14.99 4.65
N ASP A 279 8.34 -14.82 5.69
CA ASP A 279 8.18 -15.78 6.78
C ASP A 279 7.55 -17.10 6.35
N LEU A 280 6.85 -17.09 5.22
CA LEU A 280 6.12 -18.23 4.69
C LEU A 280 6.87 -18.94 3.56
N PHE A 281 7.92 -18.36 3.01
CA PHE A 281 8.75 -18.99 1.98
C PHE A 281 9.30 -20.33 2.48
N GLY A 282 9.24 -21.35 1.65
CA GLY A 282 9.72 -22.70 1.98
C GLY A 282 8.88 -23.47 3.00
N LYS A 283 7.83 -22.89 3.57
CA LYS A 283 6.94 -23.56 4.54
C LYS A 283 5.67 -24.09 3.88
N SER A 284 5.20 -25.24 4.33
CA SER A 284 3.89 -25.78 3.89
C SER A 284 2.74 -24.91 4.43
N LYS A 285 1.87 -24.45 3.54
CA LYS A 285 0.78 -23.53 3.85
C LYS A 285 -0.45 -23.78 3.00
N ARG A 286 -1.61 -23.34 3.46
CA ARG A 286 -2.89 -23.41 2.73
C ARG A 286 -3.45 -22.00 2.55
N PHE A 287 -3.87 -21.67 1.33
CA PHE A 287 -4.50 -20.41 0.99
C PHE A 287 -6.01 -20.55 0.91
N LYS A 288 -6.75 -19.58 1.49
CA LYS A 288 -8.20 -19.52 1.47
C LYS A 288 -8.72 -19.02 0.13
N LYS A 289 -9.84 -19.60 -0.35
CA LYS A 289 -10.39 -19.36 -1.68
C LYS A 289 -11.87 -18.99 -1.68
N ASP A 290 -12.59 -19.19 -0.59
CA ASP A 290 -14.03 -19.02 -0.40
C ASP A 290 -14.34 -18.04 0.72
N GLY A 291 -15.62 -17.72 0.92
CA GLY A 291 -16.12 -16.92 2.04
C GLY A 291 -17.62 -17.13 2.21
N ILE A 292 -18.18 -16.55 3.25
CA ILE A 292 -19.62 -16.59 3.58
C ILE A 292 -20.26 -15.33 3.03
N TRP A 293 -21.18 -15.49 2.09
CA TRP A 293 -21.94 -14.40 1.50
C TRP A 293 -23.34 -14.31 2.10
N ALA A 294 -23.77 -13.10 2.44
CA ALA A 294 -25.13 -12.77 2.85
C ALA A 294 -25.73 -11.79 1.83
N GLY A 295 -26.46 -12.32 0.87
CA GLY A 295 -27.16 -11.54 -0.14
C GLY A 295 -28.66 -11.41 0.16
N SER A 296 -29.37 -10.65 -0.70
CA SER A 296 -30.80 -10.45 -0.61
C SER A 296 -31.59 -11.65 -1.18
N SER A 297 -32.79 -11.90 -0.65
CA SER A 297 -33.71 -12.96 -1.09
C SER A 297 -35.09 -12.39 -1.41
N PRO A 298 -35.23 -11.60 -2.50
CA PRO A 298 -36.54 -11.14 -2.90
C PRO A 298 -37.39 -12.29 -3.46
N ASP A 299 -38.70 -12.21 -3.29
CA ASP A 299 -39.63 -13.21 -3.83
C ASP A 299 -39.92 -12.99 -5.33
N THR A 300 -39.72 -11.77 -5.80
CA THR A 300 -40.05 -11.38 -7.18
C THR A 300 -38.92 -10.58 -7.83
N PHE A 301 -38.81 -10.73 -9.15
CA PHE A 301 -38.04 -9.87 -10.02
C PHE A 301 -39.01 -8.86 -10.69
N VAL A 302 -38.62 -7.60 -10.70
CA VAL A 302 -39.41 -6.54 -11.34
C VAL A 302 -38.81 -6.22 -12.72
N LEU A 303 -39.48 -6.68 -13.78
CA LEU A 303 -39.16 -6.27 -15.16
C LEU A 303 -39.57 -4.79 -15.34
N PRO A 304 -38.59 -3.90 -15.64
CA PRO A 304 -38.82 -2.46 -15.66
C PRO A 304 -39.94 -2.04 -16.63
N GLY A 305 -40.71 -1.01 -16.30
CA GLY A 305 -41.70 -0.40 -17.22
C GLY A 305 -41.03 0.17 -18.46
N LEU A 306 -41.79 0.28 -19.55
CA LEU A 306 -41.29 0.74 -20.83
C LEU A 306 -42.19 1.80 -21.44
N THR A 307 -41.63 2.95 -21.80
CA THR A 307 -42.32 3.98 -22.59
C THR A 307 -42.03 3.73 -24.07
N MET A 308 -43.10 3.49 -24.86
CA MET A 308 -43.01 3.24 -26.28
C MET A 308 -43.61 4.41 -27.05
N ARG A 309 -42.93 4.87 -28.09
CA ARG A 309 -43.48 5.81 -29.04
C ARG A 309 -44.13 5.03 -30.19
N HIS A 310 -45.39 5.29 -30.43
CA HIS A 310 -46.11 4.83 -31.62
C HIS A 310 -46.23 6.00 -32.60
N GLY A 311 -45.81 5.79 -33.83
CA GLY A 311 -45.98 6.78 -34.91
C GLY A 311 -46.30 6.10 -36.22
N SER A 312 -47.37 6.56 -36.87
CA SER A 312 -47.58 6.44 -38.31
C SER A 312 -47.40 7.83 -38.93
N ARG A 313 -47.42 7.94 -40.27
CA ARG A 313 -47.34 9.25 -40.97
C ARG A 313 -48.39 10.27 -40.54
N HIS A 314 -49.43 9.83 -39.82
CA HIS A 314 -50.59 10.67 -39.45
C HIS A 314 -50.92 10.66 -37.95
N TYR A 315 -50.23 9.89 -37.12
CA TYR A 315 -50.45 9.83 -35.66
C TYR A 315 -49.21 9.47 -34.89
N SER A 316 -48.86 10.28 -33.87
CA SER A 316 -47.80 9.97 -32.91
C SER A 316 -48.38 9.95 -31.52
N GLY A 317 -48.17 8.85 -30.80
CA GLY A 317 -48.59 8.69 -29.41
C GLY A 317 -47.54 7.99 -28.56
N THR A 318 -47.67 8.15 -27.28
CA THR A 318 -46.77 7.47 -26.28
C THR A 318 -47.66 6.50 -25.51
N ARG A 319 -47.22 5.22 -25.46
CA ARG A 319 -47.86 4.21 -24.63
C ARG A 319 -46.87 3.77 -23.56
N TYR A 320 -47.28 3.78 -22.30
CA TYR A 320 -46.52 3.27 -21.19
C TYR A 320 -46.95 1.84 -20.87
N LYS A 321 -45.98 0.91 -20.79
CA LYS A 321 -46.16 -0.45 -20.34
C LYS A 321 -45.68 -0.51 -18.90
N GLN A 322 -46.54 -0.90 -17.96
CA GLN A 322 -46.27 -0.95 -16.55
C GLN A 322 -45.13 -1.96 -16.20
N PRO A 323 -44.39 -1.76 -15.10
CA PRO A 323 -43.50 -2.77 -14.59
C PRO A 323 -44.22 -4.10 -14.38
N LYS A 324 -43.52 -5.22 -14.60
CA LYS A 324 -44.09 -6.56 -14.48
C LYS A 324 -43.35 -7.34 -13.42
N ASN A 325 -44.06 -7.80 -12.39
CA ASN A 325 -43.52 -8.66 -11.37
C ASN A 325 -43.57 -10.10 -11.85
N VAL A 326 -42.42 -10.83 -11.72
CA VAL A 326 -42.33 -12.24 -12.04
C VAL A 326 -41.66 -12.95 -10.83
N PRO A 327 -42.02 -14.22 -10.51
CA PRO A 327 -41.42 -14.94 -9.41
C PRO A 327 -39.92 -15.08 -9.64
N ILE A 328 -39.11 -14.85 -8.60
CA ILE A 328 -37.64 -14.77 -8.71
C ILE A 328 -37.00 -16.09 -9.14
N ILE A 329 -37.49 -17.24 -8.64
CA ILE A 329 -36.92 -18.55 -8.96
C ILE A 329 -37.10 -18.90 -10.44
N PRO A 330 -38.34 -18.87 -11.03
CA PRO A 330 -38.54 -19.05 -12.46
C PRO A 330 -37.74 -18.03 -13.30
N TRP A 331 -37.68 -16.76 -12.84
CA TRP A 331 -36.88 -15.74 -13.53
C TRP A 331 -35.39 -16.12 -13.58
N LEU A 332 -34.78 -16.54 -12.47
CA LEU A 332 -33.35 -16.90 -12.44
C LEU A 332 -33.04 -18.16 -13.25
N LYS A 333 -33.96 -19.13 -13.29
CA LYS A 333 -33.87 -20.27 -14.19
C LYS A 333 -33.80 -19.83 -15.64
N PHE A 334 -34.79 -19.03 -16.06
CA PHE A 334 -34.87 -18.48 -17.41
C PHE A 334 -33.64 -17.61 -17.73
N PHE A 335 -33.32 -16.65 -16.89
CA PHE A 335 -32.26 -15.69 -17.12
C PHE A 335 -30.88 -16.34 -17.13
N GLY A 336 -30.61 -17.29 -16.23
CA GLY A 336 -29.34 -18.06 -16.23
C GLY A 336 -29.13 -18.83 -17.53
N PHE A 337 -30.18 -19.52 -18.00
CA PHE A 337 -30.09 -20.25 -19.27
C PHE A 337 -30.04 -19.30 -20.48
N TRP A 338 -30.80 -18.18 -20.46
CA TRP A 338 -30.78 -17.18 -21.53
C TRP A 338 -29.40 -16.50 -21.67
N ILE A 339 -28.68 -16.26 -20.58
CA ILE A 339 -27.31 -15.74 -20.64
C ILE A 339 -26.38 -16.70 -21.37
N ALA A 340 -26.55 -18.02 -21.23
CA ALA A 340 -25.79 -19.03 -21.95
C ALA A 340 -26.22 -19.14 -23.42
N GLU A 341 -27.49 -19.43 -23.68
CA GLU A 341 -28.01 -19.93 -24.96
C GLU A 341 -28.96 -18.97 -25.67
N GLY A 342 -29.28 -17.84 -25.07
CA GLY A 342 -30.29 -16.92 -25.57
C GLY A 342 -29.72 -15.79 -26.41
N TRP A 343 -30.57 -15.26 -27.32
CA TRP A 343 -30.28 -14.02 -28.06
C TRP A 343 -31.55 -13.24 -28.35
N THR A 344 -31.39 -12.00 -28.80
CA THR A 344 -32.46 -11.12 -29.16
C THR A 344 -32.27 -10.59 -30.58
N THR A 345 -33.42 -10.34 -31.32
CA THR A 345 -33.42 -9.66 -32.61
C THR A 345 -34.49 -8.61 -32.67
N ASN A 346 -34.23 -7.52 -33.40
CA ASN A 346 -35.24 -6.55 -33.83
C ASN A 346 -35.39 -6.63 -35.34
N GLU A 347 -36.53 -7.06 -35.79
CA GLU A 347 -36.82 -7.15 -37.21
C GLU A 347 -37.25 -5.77 -37.77
N LYS A 348 -37.02 -5.53 -39.06
CA LYS A 348 -37.37 -4.29 -39.74
C LYS A 348 -38.88 -3.94 -39.65
N ASN A 349 -39.73 -4.93 -39.38
CA ASN A 349 -41.18 -4.79 -39.20
C ASN A 349 -41.62 -4.43 -37.77
N GLY A 350 -40.67 -4.09 -36.87
CA GLY A 350 -40.94 -3.72 -35.48
C GLY A 350 -41.19 -4.91 -34.53
N ARG A 351 -40.90 -6.13 -34.94
CA ARG A 351 -41.01 -7.33 -34.06
C ARG A 351 -39.78 -7.46 -33.15
N TYR A 352 -40.02 -7.47 -31.87
CA TYR A 352 -39.01 -7.58 -30.79
C TYR A 352 -38.97 -9.04 -30.32
N ASN A 353 -38.05 -9.82 -30.84
CA ASN A 353 -37.99 -11.26 -30.59
C ASN A 353 -36.89 -11.64 -29.62
N ILE A 354 -37.21 -12.58 -28.72
CA ILE A 354 -36.32 -13.24 -27.76
C ILE A 354 -36.30 -14.72 -28.12
N TYR A 355 -35.09 -15.31 -28.12
CA TYR A 355 -34.90 -16.69 -28.53
C TYR A 355 -34.15 -17.49 -27.48
N LEU A 356 -34.48 -18.76 -27.34
CA LEU A 356 -33.72 -19.82 -26.66
C LEU A 356 -33.59 -21.02 -27.59
N ALA A 357 -32.45 -21.66 -27.66
CA ALA A 357 -32.23 -22.85 -28.45
C ALA A 357 -31.43 -23.87 -27.68
N ASN A 358 -31.77 -25.14 -27.74
CA ASN A 358 -30.99 -26.23 -27.20
C ASN A 358 -31.39 -27.55 -27.89
N SER A 359 -30.52 -28.57 -27.83
CA SER A 359 -30.83 -29.94 -28.32
C SER A 359 -31.65 -30.75 -27.31
N ASP A 360 -31.69 -30.36 -26.03
CA ASP A 360 -32.50 -31.00 -24.99
C ASP A 360 -33.94 -30.43 -25.00
N ALA A 361 -34.84 -31.18 -25.61
CA ALA A 361 -36.25 -30.82 -25.72
C ALA A 361 -36.96 -30.75 -24.34
N THR A 362 -36.56 -31.57 -23.37
CA THR A 362 -37.14 -31.61 -22.02
C THR A 362 -36.81 -30.31 -21.30
N LEU A 363 -35.54 -29.86 -21.37
CA LEU A 363 -35.09 -28.60 -20.81
C LEU A 363 -35.82 -27.39 -21.43
N LEU A 364 -35.99 -27.37 -22.76
CA LEU A 364 -36.73 -26.32 -23.42
C LEU A 364 -38.21 -26.34 -23.04
N GLY A 365 -38.81 -27.52 -22.79
CA GLY A 365 -40.18 -27.64 -22.28
C GLY A 365 -40.35 -26.96 -20.91
N GLU A 366 -39.36 -27.04 -20.02
CA GLU A 366 -39.35 -26.30 -18.74
C GLU A 366 -39.41 -24.76 -18.98
N PHE A 367 -38.61 -24.26 -19.93
CA PHE A 367 -38.63 -22.80 -20.24
C PHE A 367 -39.88 -22.35 -20.97
N GLU A 368 -40.50 -23.18 -21.77
CA GLU A 368 -41.80 -22.91 -22.35
C GLU A 368 -42.84 -22.67 -21.27
N LEU A 369 -42.95 -23.54 -20.26
CA LEU A 369 -43.87 -23.42 -19.13
C LEU A 369 -43.55 -22.15 -18.31
N ILE A 370 -42.30 -21.87 -18.01
CA ILE A 370 -41.85 -20.64 -17.29
C ILE A 370 -42.27 -19.39 -18.05
N LEU A 371 -42.08 -19.34 -19.38
CA LEU A 371 -42.44 -18.18 -20.20
C LEU A 371 -43.96 -18.02 -20.32
N GLN A 372 -44.73 -19.12 -20.36
CA GLN A 372 -46.18 -19.12 -20.28
C GLN A 372 -46.69 -18.64 -18.93
N GLU A 373 -46.08 -19.08 -17.81
CA GLU A 373 -46.36 -18.58 -16.46
C GLU A 373 -46.10 -17.06 -16.36
N PHE A 374 -45.10 -16.53 -17.07
CA PHE A 374 -44.89 -15.09 -17.18
C PHE A 374 -45.89 -14.43 -18.11
N GLY A 375 -46.85 -15.15 -18.69
CA GLY A 375 -47.89 -14.64 -19.58
C GLY A 375 -47.42 -14.31 -21.01
N TYR A 376 -46.36 -14.95 -21.46
CA TYR A 376 -45.87 -14.81 -22.83
C TYR A 376 -46.40 -15.95 -23.72
N HIS A 377 -46.75 -15.60 -24.99
CA HIS A 377 -46.98 -16.63 -26.01
C HIS A 377 -45.67 -17.12 -26.56
N VAL A 378 -45.46 -18.46 -26.55
CA VAL A 378 -44.23 -19.09 -26.96
C VAL A 378 -44.42 -19.81 -28.29
N TYR A 379 -43.64 -19.45 -29.31
CA TYR A 379 -43.61 -20.14 -30.62
C TYR A 379 -42.44 -21.16 -30.58
N LYS A 380 -42.72 -22.36 -31.08
CA LYS A 380 -41.75 -23.45 -31.25
C LYS A 380 -41.48 -23.77 -32.71
N TYR A 381 -40.21 -23.98 -33.07
CA TYR A 381 -39.87 -24.47 -34.39
C TYR A 381 -38.51 -25.14 -34.40
N LEU A 382 -38.23 -25.97 -35.38
CA LEU A 382 -36.93 -26.58 -35.60
C LEU A 382 -36.10 -25.74 -36.55
N ASN A 383 -34.89 -25.42 -36.19
CA ASN A 383 -33.89 -24.78 -37.04
C ASN A 383 -32.67 -25.70 -37.16
N ARG A 384 -32.47 -26.28 -38.34
CA ARG A 384 -31.37 -27.25 -38.61
C ARG A 384 -31.31 -28.41 -37.59
N GLY A 385 -32.46 -28.89 -37.16
CA GLY A 385 -32.59 -29.99 -36.21
C GLY A 385 -32.49 -29.60 -34.75
N ILE A 386 -32.27 -28.30 -34.42
CA ILE A 386 -32.24 -27.78 -33.08
C ILE A 386 -33.58 -27.11 -32.75
N LEU A 387 -34.19 -27.45 -31.62
CA LEU A 387 -35.41 -26.83 -31.14
C LEU A 387 -35.17 -25.39 -30.70
N VAL A 388 -36.01 -24.49 -31.15
CA VAL A 388 -35.95 -23.04 -30.84
C VAL A 388 -37.29 -22.57 -30.26
N LEU A 389 -37.23 -21.93 -29.12
CA LEU A 389 -38.33 -21.16 -28.55
C LEU A 389 -38.18 -19.70 -28.93
N ARG A 390 -39.31 -19.05 -29.35
CA ARG A 390 -39.38 -17.63 -29.65
C ARG A 390 -40.51 -16.96 -28.86
N VAL A 391 -40.23 -15.86 -28.24
CA VAL A 391 -41.18 -14.95 -27.60
C VAL A 391 -41.09 -13.60 -28.30
N SER A 392 -42.22 -12.96 -28.59
CA SER A 392 -42.23 -11.60 -29.14
C SER A 392 -42.81 -10.65 -28.09
N ASP A 393 -41.96 -9.91 -27.41
CA ASP A 393 -42.35 -8.89 -26.41
C ASP A 393 -41.32 -7.75 -26.35
N CYS A 394 -41.78 -6.51 -26.45
CA CYS A 394 -40.89 -5.35 -26.48
C CYS A 394 -40.25 -5.02 -25.12
N GLN A 395 -40.93 -5.26 -23.99
CA GLN A 395 -40.44 -4.97 -22.65
C GLN A 395 -39.35 -5.96 -22.25
N LEU A 396 -39.59 -7.24 -22.40
CA LEU A 396 -38.60 -8.28 -22.17
C LEU A 396 -37.40 -8.17 -23.11
N TYR A 397 -37.65 -7.86 -24.39
CA TYR A 397 -36.59 -7.60 -25.36
C TYR A 397 -35.71 -6.42 -24.92
N THR A 398 -36.29 -5.29 -24.51
CA THR A 398 -35.56 -4.08 -24.12
C THR A 398 -34.68 -4.35 -22.90
N TYR A 399 -35.20 -5.11 -21.93
CA TYR A 399 -34.42 -5.53 -20.78
C TYR A 399 -33.28 -6.47 -21.19
N LEU A 400 -33.52 -7.48 -21.99
CA LEU A 400 -32.51 -8.49 -22.35
C LEU A 400 -31.45 -7.96 -23.34
N LYS A 401 -31.83 -7.01 -24.23
CA LYS A 401 -30.94 -6.41 -25.22
C LYS A 401 -29.70 -5.75 -24.59
N GLN A 402 -29.82 -5.20 -23.39
CA GLN A 402 -28.66 -4.56 -22.69
C GLN A 402 -27.49 -5.52 -22.44
N PHE A 403 -27.73 -6.83 -22.39
CA PHE A 403 -26.69 -7.83 -22.18
C PHE A 403 -25.94 -8.21 -23.47
N GLY A 404 -26.32 -7.64 -24.60
CA GLY A 404 -25.61 -7.73 -25.88
C GLY A 404 -25.53 -9.10 -26.48
N LYS A 405 -24.53 -9.30 -27.36
CA LYS A 405 -24.22 -10.58 -28.03
C LYS A 405 -23.33 -11.47 -27.15
N ALA A 406 -23.01 -12.67 -27.61
CA ALA A 406 -22.23 -13.65 -26.85
C ALA A 406 -20.93 -13.10 -26.20
N SER A 407 -20.19 -12.20 -26.88
CA SER A 407 -18.96 -11.59 -26.37
C SER A 407 -19.20 -10.42 -25.39
N GLU A 408 -20.46 -9.95 -25.26
CA GLU A 408 -20.85 -8.79 -24.43
C GLU A 408 -21.67 -9.22 -23.21
N LYS A 409 -22.15 -10.47 -23.17
CA LYS A 409 -22.95 -11.03 -22.07
C LYS A 409 -22.31 -10.77 -20.72
N HIS A 410 -23.13 -10.46 -19.72
CA HIS A 410 -22.70 -10.23 -18.33
C HIS A 410 -23.87 -10.47 -17.37
N VAL A 411 -23.56 -10.62 -16.08
CA VAL A 411 -24.54 -10.75 -15.01
C VAL A 411 -24.70 -9.40 -14.32
N PRO A 412 -25.90 -8.81 -14.23
CA PRO A 412 -26.08 -7.52 -13.57
C PRO A 412 -25.82 -7.59 -12.08
N VAL A 413 -25.47 -6.44 -11.48
CA VAL A 413 -25.11 -6.33 -10.06
C VAL A 413 -26.23 -6.81 -9.14
N ASP A 414 -27.50 -6.55 -9.53
CA ASP A 414 -28.67 -6.96 -8.76
C ASP A 414 -28.72 -8.49 -8.60
N VAL A 415 -28.51 -9.23 -9.69
CA VAL A 415 -28.43 -10.71 -9.64
C VAL A 415 -27.21 -11.16 -8.81
N LYS A 416 -26.05 -10.54 -9.00
CA LYS A 416 -24.84 -10.85 -8.20
C LYS A 416 -24.96 -10.52 -6.72
N SER A 417 -25.97 -9.72 -6.32
CA SER A 417 -26.24 -9.33 -4.93
C SER A 417 -27.25 -10.22 -4.23
N LEU A 418 -27.81 -11.22 -4.94
CA LEU A 418 -28.76 -12.18 -4.37
C LEU A 418 -28.13 -13.15 -3.36
N SER A 419 -28.96 -13.81 -2.57
CA SER A 419 -28.54 -14.83 -1.62
C SER A 419 -27.86 -16.00 -2.31
N LYS A 420 -27.13 -16.78 -1.52
CA LYS A 420 -26.41 -17.98 -2.01
C LYS A 420 -27.36 -18.96 -2.70
N GLU A 421 -28.55 -19.17 -2.17
CA GLU A 421 -29.56 -20.12 -2.68
C GLU A 421 -30.05 -19.65 -4.07
N LEU A 422 -30.36 -18.37 -4.22
CA LEU A 422 -30.79 -17.79 -5.50
C LEU A 422 -29.66 -17.76 -6.53
N LEU A 423 -28.43 -17.42 -6.12
CA LEU A 423 -27.28 -17.49 -7.01
C LEU A 423 -26.96 -18.91 -7.48
N GLN A 424 -27.22 -19.93 -6.64
CA GLN A 424 -27.05 -21.32 -7.03
C GLN A 424 -28.04 -21.70 -8.15
N ILE A 425 -29.30 -21.26 -8.06
CA ILE A 425 -30.30 -21.49 -9.10
C ILE A 425 -29.85 -20.86 -10.43
N PHE A 426 -29.41 -19.60 -10.37
CA PHE A 426 -28.89 -18.93 -11.59
C PHE A 426 -27.71 -19.71 -12.20
N LEU A 427 -26.72 -20.09 -11.40
CA LEU A 427 -25.54 -20.80 -11.88
C LEU A 427 -25.91 -22.19 -12.43
N ASP A 428 -26.79 -22.93 -11.78
CA ASP A 428 -27.21 -24.25 -12.22
C ASP A 428 -27.83 -24.23 -13.62
N TYR A 429 -28.65 -23.22 -13.88
CA TYR A 429 -29.30 -23.07 -15.21
C TYR A 429 -28.36 -22.47 -16.26
N TYR A 430 -27.44 -21.62 -15.89
CA TYR A 430 -26.35 -21.19 -16.77
C TYR A 430 -25.49 -22.42 -17.23
N ILE A 431 -25.15 -23.31 -16.27
CA ILE A 431 -24.36 -24.51 -16.52
C ILE A 431 -25.10 -25.51 -17.39
N LYS A 432 -26.45 -25.57 -17.37
CA LYS A 432 -27.23 -26.41 -18.29
C LYS A 432 -27.04 -26.01 -19.76
N GLY A 433 -26.71 -24.71 -20.06
CA GLY A 433 -26.36 -24.23 -21.39
C GLY A 433 -24.87 -24.42 -21.70
N ASP A 434 -24.02 -23.63 -21.14
CA ASP A 434 -22.60 -23.50 -21.46
C ASP A 434 -21.66 -24.33 -20.58
N GLY A 435 -22.21 -25.21 -19.72
CA GLY A 435 -21.43 -25.99 -18.76
C GLY A 435 -20.89 -27.31 -19.30
N HIS A 436 -19.71 -27.71 -18.79
CA HIS A 436 -19.09 -29.01 -19.12
C HIS A 436 -18.61 -29.71 -17.85
N LYS A 437 -18.86 -31.03 -17.80
CA LYS A 437 -18.25 -31.91 -16.78
C LYS A 437 -16.88 -32.36 -17.26
N TYR A 438 -15.88 -32.32 -16.36
CA TYR A 438 -14.52 -32.75 -16.70
C TYR A 438 -13.87 -33.60 -15.61
N GLY A 439 -12.71 -34.21 -15.93
CA GLY A 439 -11.96 -35.08 -15.05
C GLY A 439 -12.41 -36.54 -15.12
N ARG A 440 -11.52 -37.48 -14.69
CA ARG A 440 -11.79 -38.94 -14.77
C ARG A 440 -13.07 -39.37 -14.01
N SER A 441 -13.45 -38.64 -12.95
CA SER A 441 -14.66 -38.94 -12.16
C SER A 441 -15.90 -38.18 -12.62
N GLY A 442 -15.82 -37.33 -13.64
CA GLY A 442 -16.93 -36.45 -14.06
C GLY A 442 -17.39 -35.41 -13.05
N LYS A 443 -16.69 -35.29 -11.92
CA LYS A 443 -17.08 -34.40 -10.80
C LYS A 443 -16.60 -32.95 -10.94
N GLY A 444 -15.68 -32.69 -11.89
CA GLY A 444 -15.23 -31.33 -12.22
C GLY A 444 -16.28 -30.59 -13.04
N LEU A 445 -16.48 -29.32 -12.79
CA LEU A 445 -17.43 -28.46 -13.48
C LEU A 445 -16.70 -27.27 -14.09
N SER A 446 -16.97 -26.98 -15.36
CA SER A 446 -16.45 -25.81 -16.08
C SER A 446 -17.52 -25.21 -16.97
N ALA A 447 -17.34 -23.97 -17.38
CA ALA A 447 -18.19 -23.29 -18.35
C ALA A 447 -17.32 -22.53 -19.35
N THR A 448 -17.79 -22.40 -20.59
CA THR A 448 -17.08 -21.69 -21.66
C THR A 448 -17.84 -20.41 -22.00
N THR A 449 -17.14 -19.30 -22.15
CA THR A 449 -17.73 -18.03 -22.60
C THR A 449 -16.78 -17.26 -23.50
N SER A 450 -17.31 -16.46 -24.43
CA SER A 450 -16.54 -15.49 -25.21
C SER A 450 -16.55 -14.09 -24.57
N SER A 451 -17.34 -13.86 -23.51
CA SER A 451 -17.39 -12.60 -22.80
C SER A 451 -16.38 -12.56 -21.64
N MET A 452 -15.54 -11.53 -21.62
CA MET A 452 -14.63 -11.26 -20.51
C MET A 452 -15.40 -10.86 -19.24
N ARG A 453 -16.47 -10.05 -19.37
CA ARG A 453 -17.32 -9.66 -18.24
C ARG A 453 -18.02 -10.87 -17.63
N LEU A 454 -18.64 -11.71 -18.43
CA LEU A 454 -19.31 -12.92 -17.95
C LEU A 454 -18.33 -13.91 -17.28
N ARG A 455 -17.12 -14.07 -17.85
CA ARG A 455 -16.04 -14.82 -17.23
C ARG A 455 -15.75 -14.34 -15.80
N ASP A 456 -15.67 -13.03 -15.63
CA ASP A 456 -15.36 -12.35 -14.36
C ASP A 456 -16.53 -12.44 -13.38
N ASP A 457 -17.75 -12.26 -13.87
CA ASP A 457 -19.00 -12.42 -13.09
C ASP A 457 -19.15 -13.85 -12.54
N LEU A 458 -18.82 -14.86 -13.35
CA LEU A 458 -18.85 -16.26 -12.91
C LEU A 458 -17.84 -16.56 -11.78
N GLN A 459 -16.69 -15.88 -11.77
CA GLN A 459 -15.74 -16.00 -10.67
C GLN A 459 -16.28 -15.35 -9.38
N GLU A 460 -16.92 -14.19 -9.48
CA GLU A 460 -17.56 -13.50 -8.35
C GLU A 460 -18.72 -14.33 -7.78
N ILE A 461 -19.57 -14.88 -8.64
CA ILE A 461 -20.67 -15.75 -8.25
C ILE A 461 -20.14 -17.01 -7.54
N ALA A 462 -19.08 -17.64 -8.06
CA ALA A 462 -18.46 -18.78 -7.42
C ALA A 462 -17.99 -18.45 -5.99
N LEU A 463 -17.32 -17.31 -5.79
CA LEU A 463 -16.92 -16.86 -4.46
C LEU A 463 -18.12 -16.74 -3.50
N LYS A 464 -19.21 -16.11 -3.94
CA LYS A 464 -20.43 -15.90 -3.15
C LYS A 464 -21.19 -17.20 -2.85
N LEU A 465 -21.01 -18.21 -3.70
CA LEU A 465 -21.52 -19.56 -3.45
C LEU A 465 -20.67 -20.36 -2.44
N GLY A 466 -19.55 -19.81 -1.96
CA GLY A 466 -18.62 -20.50 -1.06
C GLY A 466 -17.76 -21.54 -1.81
N ILE A 467 -17.57 -21.35 -3.10
CA ILE A 467 -16.63 -22.10 -3.94
C ILE A 467 -15.66 -21.14 -4.62
N SER A 468 -14.64 -21.66 -5.27
CA SER A 468 -13.67 -20.83 -6.02
C SER A 468 -13.76 -21.13 -7.52
N ALA A 469 -13.40 -20.16 -8.35
CA ALA A 469 -13.23 -20.41 -9.77
C ALA A 469 -11.95 -19.74 -10.29
N TYR A 470 -11.29 -20.38 -11.26
CA TYR A 470 -10.21 -19.79 -12.05
C TYR A 470 -10.52 -19.98 -13.53
N TYR A 471 -9.94 -19.13 -14.37
CA TYR A 471 -10.15 -19.29 -15.81
C TYR A 471 -8.84 -19.50 -16.56
N LYS A 472 -8.97 -20.02 -17.78
CA LYS A 472 -7.92 -20.10 -18.78
C LYS A 472 -8.44 -19.66 -20.14
N LEU A 473 -7.56 -19.16 -20.97
CA LEU A 473 -7.85 -18.98 -22.38
C LEU A 473 -8.16 -20.35 -23.00
N GLY A 474 -9.32 -20.48 -23.62
CA GLY A 474 -9.74 -21.65 -24.37
C GLY A 474 -9.19 -21.62 -25.81
N ARG A 475 -9.94 -20.99 -26.73
CA ARG A 475 -9.52 -20.80 -28.12
C ARG A 475 -9.27 -19.30 -28.38
N LYS A 476 -8.21 -19.02 -29.13
CA LYS A 476 -7.93 -17.66 -29.60
C LYS A 476 -8.79 -17.31 -30.82
N LYS A 477 -9.12 -16.03 -30.99
CA LYS A 477 -9.68 -15.47 -32.21
C LYS A 477 -8.83 -15.91 -33.42
N GLY A 478 -9.49 -16.29 -34.52
CA GLY A 478 -8.83 -16.75 -35.72
C GLY A 478 -8.44 -18.27 -35.72
N THR A 479 -8.63 -18.99 -34.61
CA THR A 479 -8.38 -20.41 -34.54
C THR A 479 -9.46 -21.18 -35.37
N PRO A 480 -9.09 -22.13 -36.25
CA PRO A 480 -10.06 -22.94 -36.97
C PRO A 480 -10.96 -23.76 -36.05
N ILE A 481 -12.26 -23.78 -36.33
CA ILE A 481 -13.25 -24.60 -35.62
C ILE A 481 -13.45 -25.90 -36.37
N THR A 482 -12.87 -26.97 -35.88
CA THR A 482 -12.88 -28.30 -36.55
C THR A 482 -14.14 -29.13 -36.30
N SER A 483 -14.94 -28.75 -35.29
CA SER A 483 -16.16 -29.47 -34.88
C SER A 483 -17.42 -29.14 -35.67
N LEU A 484 -17.38 -28.10 -36.50
CA LEU A 484 -18.51 -27.72 -37.36
C LEU A 484 -18.34 -28.32 -38.73
N PRO A 485 -19.37 -28.98 -39.30
CA PRO A 485 -19.34 -29.48 -40.69
C PRO A 485 -19.19 -28.30 -41.65
N CYS A 486 -18.08 -28.29 -42.39
CA CYS A 486 -17.84 -27.26 -43.41
C CYS A 486 -18.42 -27.66 -44.74
N ALA A 487 -19.20 -26.80 -45.41
CA ALA A 487 -19.42 -26.87 -46.83
C ALA A 487 -18.07 -26.74 -47.56
N ARG A 488 -17.86 -27.48 -48.64
CA ARG A 488 -16.61 -27.60 -49.44
C ARG A 488 -15.72 -26.34 -49.36
N GLY A 489 -14.57 -26.43 -48.70
CA GLY A 489 -13.45 -25.45 -48.75
C GLY A 489 -13.50 -24.27 -47.75
N SER A 490 -14.54 -24.08 -46.97
CA SER A 490 -14.63 -22.99 -46.01
C SER A 490 -14.23 -23.48 -44.59
N ARG A 491 -13.29 -22.82 -43.97
CA ARG A 491 -12.95 -23.02 -42.52
C ARG A 491 -13.69 -21.99 -41.71
N TYR A 492 -14.53 -22.43 -40.78
CA TYR A 492 -15.06 -21.50 -39.74
C TYR A 492 -13.93 -21.11 -38.78
N LEU A 493 -13.72 -19.82 -38.60
CA LEU A 493 -12.74 -19.28 -37.67
C LEU A 493 -13.43 -18.78 -36.40
N GLN A 494 -12.78 -18.96 -35.27
CA GLN A 494 -13.23 -18.40 -33.97
C GLN A 494 -13.33 -16.88 -34.07
N ALA A 495 -14.52 -16.32 -33.88
CA ALA A 495 -14.76 -14.88 -34.02
C ALA A 495 -14.16 -14.04 -32.85
N HIS A 496 -14.13 -14.62 -31.68
CA HIS A 496 -13.65 -13.98 -30.44
C HIS A 496 -12.80 -14.99 -29.65
N ASP A 497 -11.92 -14.49 -28.77
CA ASP A 497 -11.29 -15.35 -27.76
C ASP A 497 -12.36 -16.01 -26.90
N THR A 498 -12.14 -17.26 -26.50
CA THR A 498 -13.00 -17.95 -25.53
C THR A 498 -12.26 -18.23 -24.25
N TRP A 499 -12.97 -18.23 -23.18
CA TRP A 499 -12.48 -18.46 -21.83
C TRP A 499 -13.18 -19.66 -21.23
N VAL A 500 -12.41 -20.53 -20.56
CA VAL A 500 -12.96 -21.65 -19.79
C VAL A 500 -12.81 -21.34 -18.31
N VAL A 501 -13.93 -21.22 -17.61
CA VAL A 501 -14.01 -21.02 -16.16
C VAL A 501 -14.17 -22.35 -15.47
N TYR A 502 -13.26 -22.69 -14.57
CA TYR A 502 -13.24 -23.95 -13.82
C TYR A 502 -13.68 -23.74 -12.38
N PHE A 503 -14.76 -24.40 -11.95
CA PHE A 503 -15.30 -24.32 -10.61
C PHE A 503 -14.66 -25.32 -9.66
N ILE A 504 -14.33 -24.91 -8.43
CA ILE A 504 -13.56 -25.67 -7.46
C ILE A 504 -14.22 -25.64 -6.10
N ARG A 505 -14.57 -26.83 -5.60
CA ARG A 505 -15.23 -27.00 -4.29
C ARG A 505 -14.30 -27.01 -3.08
N LYS A 506 -12.97 -27.04 -3.28
CA LYS A 506 -12.00 -27.00 -2.15
C LYS A 506 -11.78 -25.58 -1.66
N ASN A 507 -12.03 -25.33 -0.42
CA ASN A 507 -11.99 -24.02 0.24
C ASN A 507 -10.57 -23.55 0.58
N LEU A 508 -9.67 -24.51 0.86
CA LEU A 508 -8.26 -24.26 1.17
C LEU A 508 -7.37 -24.99 0.19
N HIS A 509 -6.38 -24.26 -0.35
CA HIS A 509 -5.45 -24.84 -1.31
C HIS A 509 -4.03 -24.89 -0.74
N ALA A 510 -3.48 -26.10 -0.60
CA ALA A 510 -2.14 -26.31 -0.07
C ALA A 510 -1.07 -25.95 -1.11
N VAL A 511 -0.05 -25.23 -0.66
CA VAL A 511 1.21 -24.99 -1.35
C VAL A 511 2.31 -25.61 -0.49
N LEU A 512 3.01 -26.59 -1.08
CA LEU A 512 4.08 -27.35 -0.42
C LEU A 512 5.44 -26.89 -0.98
N PRO A 513 6.51 -26.84 -0.16
CA PRO A 513 7.86 -26.57 -0.66
C PRO A 513 8.28 -27.56 -1.75
N SER A 514 9.05 -27.09 -2.70
CA SER A 514 9.39 -27.81 -3.94
C SER A 514 10.35 -29.00 -3.78
N THR A 515 10.76 -29.38 -2.57
CA THR A 515 11.67 -30.51 -2.32
C THR A 515 11.10 -31.88 -2.64
N ILE A 516 9.83 -32.00 -2.98
CA ILE A 516 9.12 -33.30 -3.08
C ILE A 516 8.85 -33.76 -4.52
N LYS A 517 8.99 -32.93 -5.56
CA LYS A 517 8.83 -33.44 -6.96
C LYS A 517 9.74 -32.73 -7.96
N LYS A 518 10.43 -33.49 -8.81
CA LYS A 518 11.12 -32.99 -10.01
C LYS A 518 10.12 -32.24 -10.92
N GLY A 519 10.21 -30.92 -10.91
CA GLY A 519 9.36 -30.01 -11.73
C GLY A 519 9.21 -28.66 -11.04
N ALA A 520 9.16 -27.57 -11.77
CA ALA A 520 9.20 -26.17 -11.40
C ALA A 520 8.73 -25.84 -9.96
N ALA A 521 9.58 -25.14 -9.20
CA ALA A 521 9.29 -24.71 -7.85
C ALA A 521 7.95 -23.99 -7.76
N SER A 522 7.10 -24.35 -6.78
CA SER A 522 5.81 -23.68 -6.53
C SER A 522 5.98 -22.29 -5.93
N GLU A 523 7.17 -21.97 -5.46
CA GLU A 523 7.59 -20.72 -4.87
C GLU A 523 8.97 -20.32 -5.36
N SER A 524 9.18 -19.06 -5.56
CA SER A 524 10.48 -18.49 -5.95
C SER A 524 10.57 -17.03 -5.51
N TRP A 525 11.77 -16.55 -5.36
CA TRP A 525 12.08 -15.13 -5.38
C TRP A 525 12.31 -14.71 -6.83
N VAL A 526 11.64 -13.66 -7.27
CA VAL A 526 11.73 -13.16 -8.64
C VAL A 526 12.24 -11.73 -8.56
N ASP A 527 13.28 -11.44 -9.33
CA ASP A 527 13.74 -10.06 -9.49
C ASP A 527 12.65 -9.25 -10.19
N TYR A 528 12.34 -8.10 -9.62
CA TYR A 528 11.26 -7.23 -10.07
C TYR A 528 11.73 -5.79 -10.08
N ALA A 529 11.44 -5.08 -11.14
CA ALA A 529 11.63 -3.65 -11.28
C ALA A 529 10.35 -3.07 -11.87
N GLY A 530 9.59 -2.30 -11.08
CA GLY A 530 8.34 -1.71 -11.55
C GLY A 530 7.48 -1.17 -10.43
N GLN A 531 6.33 -0.60 -10.80
CA GLN A 531 5.36 -0.08 -9.84
C GLN A 531 4.74 -1.20 -9.01
N VAL A 532 4.59 -0.95 -7.72
CA VAL A 532 3.80 -1.78 -6.81
C VAL A 532 2.69 -0.94 -6.19
N TYR A 533 1.59 -1.59 -5.87
CA TYR A 533 0.37 -0.92 -5.42
C TYR A 533 -0.18 -1.60 -4.18
N CYS A 534 -0.75 -0.83 -3.29
CA CYS A 534 -1.55 -1.33 -2.19
C CYS A 534 -2.78 -0.49 -1.95
N LEU A 535 -3.83 -1.13 -1.49
CA LEU A 535 -4.98 -0.47 -0.95
C LEU A 535 -5.25 -0.99 0.46
N GLU A 536 -5.55 -0.06 1.31
CA GLU A 536 -5.92 -0.35 2.69
C GLU A 536 -7.42 -0.47 2.81
N VAL A 537 -7.89 -1.53 3.48
CA VAL A 537 -9.31 -1.75 3.77
C VAL A 537 -9.50 -2.10 5.24
N PRO A 538 -10.68 -1.79 5.85
CA PRO A 538 -10.93 -2.03 7.27
C PRO A 538 -10.71 -3.48 7.73
N ASN A 539 -10.94 -4.46 6.87
CA ASN A 539 -10.76 -5.88 7.18
C ASN A 539 -9.34 -6.41 6.91
N HIS A 540 -8.43 -5.59 6.40
CA HIS A 540 -7.03 -5.93 6.06
C HIS A 540 -6.86 -7.14 5.14
N VAL A 541 -7.91 -7.62 4.47
CA VAL A 541 -7.90 -8.77 3.57
C VAL A 541 -8.69 -8.46 2.31
N LEU A 542 -8.05 -8.67 1.16
CA LEU A 542 -8.56 -8.39 -0.18
C LEU A 542 -8.75 -9.68 -0.97
N TYR A 543 -9.79 -9.74 -1.80
CA TYR A 543 -9.90 -10.78 -2.82
C TYR A 543 -9.18 -10.33 -4.09
N VAL A 544 -7.98 -10.86 -4.30
CA VAL A 544 -7.11 -10.50 -5.41
C VAL A 544 -7.00 -11.65 -6.39
N ARG A 545 -6.73 -11.37 -7.67
CA ARG A 545 -6.36 -12.39 -8.66
C ARG A 545 -5.17 -11.96 -9.49
N ARG A 546 -4.39 -12.94 -9.94
CA ARG A 546 -3.34 -12.78 -10.92
C ARG A 546 -3.45 -13.91 -11.96
N ASN A 547 -3.30 -13.60 -13.25
CA ASN A 547 -3.46 -14.56 -14.34
C ASN A 547 -4.76 -15.41 -14.24
N GLY A 548 -5.87 -14.80 -13.82
CA GLY A 548 -7.17 -15.44 -13.68
C GLY A 548 -7.34 -16.37 -12.48
N ILE A 549 -6.39 -16.39 -11.54
CA ILE A 549 -6.41 -17.28 -10.35
C ILE A 549 -6.64 -16.44 -9.11
N PRO A 550 -7.86 -16.40 -8.53
CA PRO A 550 -8.15 -15.57 -7.38
C PRO A 550 -7.75 -16.24 -6.06
N VAL A 551 -7.47 -15.40 -5.04
CA VAL A 551 -7.09 -15.80 -3.68
C VAL A 551 -7.33 -14.67 -2.69
N TRP A 552 -7.62 -14.99 -1.42
CA TRP A 552 -7.59 -14.02 -0.34
C TRP A 552 -6.15 -13.72 0.07
N CYS A 553 -5.80 -12.44 0.14
CA CYS A 553 -4.48 -11.94 0.50
C CYS A 553 -4.62 -10.75 1.45
N GLY A 554 -3.63 -10.49 2.29
CA GLY A 554 -3.61 -9.31 3.14
C GLY A 554 -3.38 -8.04 2.33
N ASN A 555 -3.52 -6.89 2.98
CA ASN A 555 -3.05 -5.62 2.46
C ASN A 555 -1.66 -5.28 3.02
N SER A 556 -1.02 -4.23 2.50
CA SER A 556 0.24 -3.71 3.04
C SER A 556 0.01 -2.84 4.25
N ASP A 557 1.07 -2.73 5.04
CA ASP A 557 1.11 -1.96 6.26
C ASP A 557 2.00 -0.72 6.08
N PRO A 558 1.50 0.49 6.24
CA PRO A 558 2.32 1.68 6.15
C PRO A 558 3.26 1.85 7.32
N ALA A 559 2.98 1.32 8.49
CA ALA A 559 3.73 1.79 9.62
C ALA A 559 4.06 0.71 10.65
N MET A 560 5.34 0.61 10.95
CA MET A 560 5.85 -0.02 12.16
C MET A 560 5.13 0.52 13.40
N ASN A 561 4.79 1.80 13.41
CA ASN A 561 4.14 2.50 14.51
C ASN A 561 2.71 2.09 14.77
N TRP A 562 1.91 1.89 13.72
CA TRP A 562 0.51 1.51 13.88
C TRP A 562 0.34 0.05 14.34
N ARG A 563 1.41 -0.72 14.34
CA ARG A 563 1.45 -2.06 14.95
C ARG A 563 1.41 -2.02 16.48
N TYR A 564 1.70 -0.86 17.06
CA TYR A 564 1.73 -0.67 18.50
C TYR A 564 0.65 0.32 18.91
N SER A 565 -0.47 -0.20 19.48
CA SER A 565 -1.68 0.59 19.75
C SER A 565 -1.48 1.76 20.70
N LYS A 566 -0.51 1.64 21.59
CA LYS A 566 -0.17 2.70 22.54
C LYS A 566 0.39 3.97 21.87
N LEU A 567 0.75 3.90 20.58
CA LEU A 567 1.20 5.06 19.81
C LEU A 567 0.05 5.83 19.13
N ASP A 568 -1.17 5.38 19.20
CA ASP A 568 -2.31 5.99 18.48
C ASP A 568 -2.65 7.41 18.92
N ARG A 569 -2.30 7.79 20.14
CA ARG A 569 -2.53 9.14 20.64
C ARG A 569 -1.53 10.18 20.13
N TYR A 570 -0.42 9.74 19.53
CA TYR A 570 0.67 10.62 19.13
C TYR A 570 0.60 10.97 17.63
N THR A 571 0.86 12.23 17.31
CA THR A 571 1.08 12.67 15.93
C THR A 571 2.44 12.18 15.45
N LEU A 572 2.48 11.57 14.24
CA LEU A 572 3.73 11.11 13.67
C LEU A 572 4.37 12.23 12.86
N LEU A 573 5.62 12.56 13.18
CA LEU A 573 6.45 13.55 12.49
C LEU A 573 7.63 12.85 11.82
N SER A 574 8.20 13.50 10.81
CA SER A 574 9.44 13.07 10.18
C SER A 574 10.39 14.26 10.09
N ASN A 575 11.59 14.11 10.62
CA ASN A 575 12.61 15.16 10.60
C ASN A 575 13.98 14.56 10.26
N SER A 576 14.90 15.38 9.74
CA SER A 576 16.13 14.86 9.15
C SER A 576 17.23 14.48 10.14
N ASP A 577 17.20 14.96 11.35
CA ASP A 577 18.33 14.88 12.34
C ASP A 577 19.65 15.29 11.65
N SER A 578 19.64 16.48 11.01
CA SER A 578 20.74 16.85 10.11
C SER A 578 21.93 17.43 10.87
N HIS A 579 23.12 16.88 10.54
CA HIS A 579 24.43 17.32 11.01
C HIS A 579 25.20 18.08 9.91
N SER A 580 24.57 18.39 8.78
CA SER A 580 25.19 19.08 7.64
C SER A 580 24.13 19.87 6.87
N ASN A 581 24.50 21.06 6.38
CA ASN A 581 23.64 21.90 5.56
C ASN A 581 23.49 21.44 4.09
N HIS A 582 24.17 20.37 3.71
CA HIS A 582 24.03 19.82 2.36
C HIS A 582 22.61 19.33 2.08
N PRO A 583 22.05 19.54 0.87
CA PRO A 583 20.67 19.18 0.55
C PRO A 583 20.38 17.67 0.65
N TRP A 584 21.38 16.79 0.56
CA TRP A 584 21.20 15.35 0.78
C TRP A 584 21.15 14.94 2.26
N ARG A 585 21.27 15.90 3.19
CA ARG A 585 21.12 15.69 4.63
C ARG A 585 19.98 16.50 5.21
N LEU A 586 20.00 17.82 5.01
CA LEU A 586 18.98 18.74 5.48
C LEU A 586 17.68 18.50 4.72
N GLY A 587 16.56 18.36 5.42
CA GLY A 587 15.24 18.12 4.84
C GLY A 587 15.13 16.82 4.07
N ARG A 588 16.02 15.82 4.29
CA ARG A 588 15.85 14.49 3.70
C ARG A 588 14.58 13.80 4.19
N GLU A 589 14.16 14.17 5.36
CA GLU A 589 12.87 13.88 5.99
C GLU A 589 12.27 15.21 6.46
N CYS A 590 10.98 15.43 6.23
CA CYS A 590 10.31 16.67 6.61
C CYS A 590 8.78 16.52 6.59
N ASN A 591 8.08 17.53 7.08
CA ASN A 591 6.65 17.56 7.28
C ASN A 591 6.00 18.54 6.29
N ALA A 592 4.94 18.17 5.61
CA ALA A 592 4.22 19.02 4.67
C ALA A 592 2.98 19.64 5.35
N PHE A 593 3.01 20.93 5.58
CA PHE A 593 1.91 21.69 6.18
C PHE A 593 1.12 22.49 5.14
N ASN A 594 -0.19 22.52 5.32
CA ASN A 594 -1.12 23.44 4.64
C ASN A 594 -1.68 24.42 5.68
N LEU A 595 -0.96 25.52 5.88
CA LEU A 595 -1.31 26.54 6.88
C LEU A 595 -1.84 27.80 6.19
N THR A 596 -2.90 28.38 6.73
CA THR A 596 -3.53 29.60 6.19
C THR A 596 -2.76 30.85 6.60
N GLN A 597 -2.34 30.91 7.87
CA GLN A 597 -1.52 31.97 8.44
C GLN A 597 -0.42 31.35 9.29
N PRO A 598 0.75 31.04 8.69
CA PRO A 598 1.83 30.36 9.38
C PRO A 598 2.22 31.06 10.68
N SER A 599 2.06 30.36 11.81
CA SER A 599 2.47 30.81 13.13
C SER A 599 2.91 29.63 13.99
N TYR A 600 3.74 29.89 14.99
CA TYR A 600 4.15 28.87 15.96
C TYR A 600 2.93 28.21 16.60
N LYS A 601 1.94 28.98 17.00
CA LYS A 601 0.70 28.49 17.63
C LYS A 601 -0.07 27.56 16.69
N GLU A 602 -0.18 27.90 15.40
CA GLU A 602 -0.90 27.07 14.44
C GLU A 602 -0.16 25.72 14.21
N VAL A 603 1.16 25.73 14.11
CA VAL A 603 1.97 24.49 14.01
C VAL A 603 1.85 23.67 15.29
N PHE A 604 1.98 24.29 16.46
CA PHE A 604 1.83 23.64 17.76
C PHE A 604 0.47 22.93 17.88
N GLU A 605 -0.64 23.64 17.61
CA GLU A 605 -1.98 23.08 17.68
C GLU A 605 -2.21 21.96 16.63
N THR A 606 -1.66 22.12 15.43
CA THR A 606 -1.73 21.09 14.39
C THR A 606 -1.04 19.80 14.85
N ILE A 607 0.13 19.89 15.45
CA ILE A 607 0.86 18.75 15.99
C ILE A 607 0.13 18.17 17.21
N ARG A 608 -0.36 19.03 18.12
CA ARG A 608 -1.07 18.60 19.34
C ARG A 608 -2.34 17.82 19.04
N THR A 609 -3.08 18.25 18.02
CA THR A 609 -4.38 17.64 17.66
C THR A 609 -4.27 16.53 16.61
N GLY A 610 -3.14 16.42 15.92
CA GLY A 610 -2.97 15.52 14.81
C GLY A 610 -3.88 15.85 13.62
N ASP A 611 -4.09 17.14 13.34
CA ASP A 611 -5.00 17.62 12.28
C ASP A 611 -4.44 17.31 10.88
N ALA A 612 -4.94 16.22 10.28
CA ALA A 612 -4.56 15.77 8.95
C ALA A 612 -4.99 16.73 7.80
N SER A 613 -5.84 17.71 8.05
CA SER A 613 -6.17 18.75 7.07
C SER A 613 -5.06 19.80 6.97
N LYS A 614 -4.27 19.97 8.02
CA LYS A 614 -3.17 20.92 8.13
C LYS A 614 -1.80 20.26 8.02
N LEU A 615 -1.54 19.15 8.70
CA LEU A 615 -0.37 18.30 8.47
C LEU A 615 -0.75 17.25 7.41
N VAL A 616 -0.50 17.60 6.13
CA VAL A 616 -1.06 16.89 4.97
C VAL A 616 -0.38 15.54 4.74
N TYR A 617 0.95 15.50 4.89
CA TYR A 617 1.76 14.27 4.84
C TYR A 617 3.18 14.52 5.38
N THR A 618 3.88 13.43 5.68
CA THR A 618 5.33 13.46 5.95
C THR A 618 6.12 13.00 4.73
N LEU A 619 7.34 13.53 4.55
CA LEU A 619 8.36 12.97 3.64
C LEU A 619 9.34 12.16 4.48
N GLU A 620 9.56 10.92 4.11
CA GLU A 620 10.38 9.97 4.85
C GLU A 620 11.40 9.30 3.92
N THR A 621 12.56 8.95 4.43
CA THR A 621 13.47 8.04 3.73
C THR A 621 13.03 6.59 3.92
N ASP A 622 13.46 5.67 3.03
CA ASP A 622 13.16 4.25 3.22
C ASP A 622 13.79 3.74 4.53
N PRO A 623 13.03 3.08 5.42
CA PRO A 623 13.58 2.57 6.68
C PRO A 623 14.79 1.64 6.50
N GLY A 624 14.85 0.89 5.38
CA GLY A 624 16.00 0.08 5.02
C GLY A 624 17.27 0.90 4.80
N TYR A 625 17.15 2.19 4.49
CA TYR A 625 18.29 3.10 4.36
C TYR A 625 18.92 3.47 5.73
N GLY A 626 18.16 3.35 6.82
CA GLY A 626 18.60 3.66 8.19
C GLY A 626 19.71 2.74 8.67
N LYS A 627 20.68 3.29 9.44
CA LYS A 627 21.88 2.61 9.98
C LYS A 627 21.58 1.39 10.87
N TYR A 628 20.37 1.23 11.36
CA TYR A 628 19.99 0.22 12.37
C TYR A 628 18.71 -0.53 11.99
N HIS A 629 18.39 -0.64 10.71
CA HIS A 629 17.16 -1.30 10.29
C HIS A 629 17.14 -2.79 10.62
N TYR A 630 18.18 -3.52 10.19
CA TYR A 630 18.36 -4.95 10.50
C TYR A 630 19.24 -5.16 11.74
N ASP A 631 19.12 -6.35 12.29
CA ASP A 631 20.06 -6.84 13.32
C ASP A 631 21.41 -7.12 12.67
N GLY A 632 22.50 -6.83 13.37
CA GLY A 632 23.79 -7.07 12.77
C GLY A 632 24.98 -6.94 13.70
N HIS A 633 26.15 -7.24 13.14
CA HIS A 633 27.45 -7.04 13.77
C HIS A 633 28.42 -6.44 12.75
N ARG A 634 28.64 -5.13 12.84
CA ARG A 634 29.48 -4.35 11.92
C ARG A 634 30.88 -4.92 11.74
N GLY A 635 31.53 -5.32 12.85
CA GLY A 635 32.89 -5.88 12.82
C GLY A 635 33.01 -7.16 12.00
N CYS A 636 31.92 -7.91 11.80
CA CYS A 636 31.88 -9.12 10.99
C CYS A 636 31.18 -8.90 9.63
N LYS A 637 30.73 -7.68 9.34
CA LYS A 637 29.90 -7.36 8.17
C LYS A 637 28.69 -8.30 8.01
N TYR A 638 28.14 -8.77 9.14
CA TYR A 638 27.03 -9.70 9.18
C TYR A 638 25.74 -8.98 9.55
N SER A 639 24.69 -9.19 8.77
CA SER A 639 23.34 -8.68 9.07
C SER A 639 22.28 -9.74 8.79
N CYS A 640 21.18 -9.68 9.52
CA CYS A 640 20.04 -10.55 9.31
C CYS A 640 18.74 -9.91 9.84
N GLY A 641 17.61 -10.37 9.31
CA GLY A 641 16.28 -9.94 9.81
C GLY A 641 15.87 -10.68 11.09
N PRO A 642 14.73 -10.25 11.73
CA PRO A 642 14.25 -10.71 13.05
C PRO A 642 14.13 -12.23 13.21
N ALA A 643 13.64 -12.91 12.16
CA ALA A 643 13.46 -14.35 12.17
C ALA A 643 14.81 -15.08 12.36
N LYS A 644 15.84 -14.64 11.63
CA LYS A 644 17.18 -15.24 11.69
C LYS A 644 17.87 -14.93 13.00
N THR A 645 17.67 -13.73 13.53
CA THR A 645 18.17 -13.34 14.86
C THR A 645 17.61 -14.25 15.96
N ARG A 646 16.32 -14.60 15.90
CA ARG A 646 15.71 -15.56 16.84
C ARG A 646 16.34 -16.95 16.74
N GLU A 647 16.59 -17.45 15.53
CA GLU A 647 17.29 -18.72 15.30
C GLU A 647 18.70 -18.71 15.89
N LEU A 648 19.40 -17.60 15.72
CA LEU A 648 20.76 -17.38 16.23
C LEU A 648 20.80 -16.97 17.71
N LYS A 649 19.63 -16.85 18.38
CA LYS A 649 19.50 -16.40 19.76
C LYS A 649 20.19 -15.05 20.01
N GLY A 650 20.17 -14.14 19.03
CA GLY A 650 20.81 -12.83 19.10
C GLY A 650 22.36 -12.86 19.06
N ILE A 651 22.97 -13.96 18.62
CA ILE A 651 24.43 -14.14 18.61
C ILE A 651 24.94 -14.15 17.16
N CYS A 652 26.02 -13.40 16.92
CA CYS A 652 26.68 -13.38 15.61
C CYS A 652 27.26 -14.77 15.28
N PRO A 653 26.93 -15.38 14.14
CA PRO A 653 27.41 -16.72 13.79
C PRO A 653 28.91 -16.75 13.49
N ILE A 654 29.52 -15.60 13.18
CA ILE A 654 30.93 -15.47 12.81
C ILE A 654 31.83 -15.40 14.08
N CYS A 655 31.55 -14.43 14.98
CA CYS A 655 32.44 -14.15 16.13
C CYS A 655 31.84 -14.48 17.50
N ARG A 656 30.63 -15.00 17.55
CA ARG A 656 29.90 -15.38 18.78
C ARG A 656 29.55 -14.22 19.73
N LYS A 657 29.78 -12.96 19.34
CA LYS A 657 29.37 -11.79 20.12
C LYS A 657 27.87 -11.50 19.90
N PRO A 658 27.18 -10.79 20.81
CA PRO A 658 25.80 -10.35 20.63
C PRO A 658 25.63 -9.50 19.35
N LEU A 659 24.55 -9.72 18.63
CA LEU A 659 24.12 -8.85 17.57
C LEU A 659 23.54 -7.53 18.14
N THR A 660 23.74 -6.44 17.44
CA THR A 660 22.97 -5.22 17.69
C THR A 660 21.57 -5.43 17.14
N ILE A 661 20.56 -5.37 18.02
CA ILE A 661 19.17 -5.57 17.67
C ILE A 661 18.65 -4.32 16.94
N GLY A 662 18.20 -4.49 15.72
CA GLY A 662 17.72 -3.43 14.86
C GLY A 662 16.27 -3.03 15.13
N VAL A 663 15.85 -1.96 14.44
CA VAL A 663 14.51 -1.38 14.58
C VAL A 663 13.40 -2.40 14.24
N GLU A 664 13.56 -3.19 13.18
CA GLU A 664 12.53 -4.15 12.77
C GLU A 664 12.29 -5.24 13.83
N SER A 665 13.35 -5.76 14.45
CA SER A 665 13.22 -6.72 15.54
C SER A 665 12.55 -6.13 16.77
N ARG A 666 12.86 -4.88 17.11
CA ARG A 666 12.23 -4.20 18.24
C ARG A 666 10.75 -3.90 18.03
N VAL A 667 10.36 -3.50 16.84
CA VAL A 667 8.94 -3.32 16.48
C VAL A 667 8.19 -4.65 16.59
N GLU A 668 8.80 -5.77 16.14
CA GLU A 668 8.16 -7.09 16.27
C GLU A 668 7.98 -7.54 17.72
N GLU A 669 8.87 -7.12 18.62
CA GLU A 669 8.79 -7.41 20.04
C GLU A 669 7.64 -6.68 20.74
N LEU A 670 7.45 -5.39 20.44
CA LEU A 670 6.47 -4.53 21.12
C LEU A 670 5.07 -4.55 20.47
N ALA A 671 4.94 -5.03 19.25
CA ALA A 671 3.69 -4.98 18.49
C ALA A 671 2.56 -5.77 19.16
N ASP A 672 1.49 -5.08 19.59
CA ASP A 672 0.25 -5.63 20.12
C ASP A 672 -0.85 -5.74 19.05
N ARG A 673 -0.61 -5.16 17.88
CA ARG A 673 -1.44 -5.26 16.70
C ARG A 673 -0.72 -6.05 15.60
N PRO A 674 -1.49 -6.79 14.80
CA PRO A 674 -0.89 -7.46 13.66
C PRO A 674 -0.26 -6.42 12.74
N VAL A 675 0.75 -6.83 11.99
CA VAL A 675 1.28 -6.06 10.84
C VAL A 675 0.09 -5.68 9.97
N GLY A 676 -0.19 -4.38 9.68
CA GLY A 676 -1.34 -3.87 8.94
C GLY A 676 -2.38 -3.12 9.77
N ALA A 677 -2.16 -3.02 11.06
CA ALA A 677 -3.00 -2.15 11.87
C ALA A 677 -2.83 -0.69 11.41
N THR A 678 -3.94 0.03 11.30
CA THR A 678 -3.95 1.45 11.00
C THR A 678 -4.67 2.20 12.09
N ARG A 679 -4.33 3.45 12.20
CA ARG A 679 -4.96 4.42 13.09
C ARG A 679 -6.05 5.18 12.33
N LYS A 680 -7.18 5.44 12.98
CA LYS A 680 -8.20 6.37 12.47
C LYS A 680 -7.59 7.78 12.34
N ASN A 681 -7.76 8.44 11.20
CA ASN A 681 -7.20 9.76 10.89
C ASN A 681 -5.66 9.82 10.87
N ALA A 682 -5.00 8.75 10.41
CA ALA A 682 -3.55 8.74 10.23
C ALA A 682 -3.09 9.77 9.19
N ILE A 683 -2.03 10.51 9.51
CA ILE A 683 -1.35 11.40 8.58
C ILE A 683 -0.63 10.53 7.54
N PRO A 684 -0.86 10.76 6.23
CA PRO A 684 -0.17 10.01 5.18
C PRO A 684 1.31 10.39 5.07
N PHE A 685 2.11 9.61 4.36
CA PHE A 685 3.51 9.92 4.10
C PHE A 685 3.97 9.51 2.70
N LYS A 686 5.08 10.09 2.22
CA LYS A 686 5.75 9.76 0.96
C LYS A 686 7.20 9.39 1.23
N LYS A 687 7.70 8.34 0.54
CA LYS A 687 9.12 7.97 0.60
C LYS A 687 9.88 8.71 -0.50
N ILE A 688 10.92 9.45 -0.12
CA ILE A 688 11.76 10.23 -1.03
C ILE A 688 13.22 10.14 -0.58
N LEU A 689 14.11 9.83 -1.53
CA LEU A 689 15.55 9.91 -1.34
C LEU A 689 16.09 11.23 -1.90
N PRO A 690 17.15 11.79 -1.33
CA PRO A 690 17.75 13.04 -1.80
C PRO A 690 18.27 12.97 -3.25
N LEU A 691 18.14 14.07 -4.00
CA LEU A 691 18.52 14.15 -5.42
C LEU A 691 19.99 13.75 -5.67
N HIS A 692 20.91 14.26 -4.85
CA HIS A 692 22.33 13.97 -5.00
C HIS A 692 22.65 12.48 -4.79
N GLU A 693 21.93 11.79 -3.93
CA GLU A 693 22.07 10.34 -3.74
C GLU A 693 21.58 9.57 -4.97
N LEU A 694 20.51 10.02 -5.61
CA LEU A 694 20.01 9.46 -6.87
C LEU A 694 21.02 9.66 -8.00
N VAL A 695 21.57 10.87 -8.12
CA VAL A 695 22.60 11.20 -9.11
C VAL A 695 23.85 10.35 -8.89
N SER A 696 24.32 10.24 -7.64
CA SER A 696 25.46 9.41 -7.24
C SER A 696 25.26 7.95 -7.65
N ALA A 697 24.15 7.36 -7.29
CA ALA A 697 23.81 5.97 -7.61
C ALA A 697 23.64 5.75 -9.12
N SER A 698 23.00 6.70 -9.84
CA SER A 698 22.82 6.64 -11.31
C SER A 698 24.13 6.73 -12.07
N MET A 699 25.08 7.51 -11.57
CA MET A 699 26.39 7.71 -12.21
C MET A 699 27.42 6.65 -11.78
N GLY A 700 27.18 5.93 -10.69
CA GLY A 700 28.11 4.96 -10.13
C GLY A 700 29.37 5.61 -9.51
N VAL A 701 29.24 6.86 -9.01
CA VAL A 701 30.35 7.61 -8.39
C VAL A 701 29.99 8.06 -6.98
N GLY A 702 31.00 8.34 -6.15
CA GLY A 702 30.78 8.72 -4.76
C GLY A 702 29.93 9.99 -4.61
N LEU A 703 29.09 10.06 -3.59
CA LEU A 703 28.14 11.15 -3.31
C LEU A 703 28.81 12.54 -3.27
N GLN A 704 30.01 12.64 -2.74
CA GLN A 704 30.76 13.88 -2.60
C GLN A 704 31.61 14.23 -3.85
N SER A 705 31.44 13.50 -4.96
CA SER A 705 32.20 13.80 -6.18
C SER A 705 31.71 15.09 -6.84
N LYS A 706 32.65 15.85 -7.45
CA LYS A 706 32.32 17.07 -8.20
C LYS A 706 31.29 16.83 -9.32
N ALA A 707 31.26 15.62 -9.88
CA ALA A 707 30.31 15.26 -10.93
C ALA A 707 28.88 15.21 -10.40
N VAL A 708 28.68 14.64 -9.18
CA VAL A 708 27.38 14.59 -8.52
C VAL A 708 26.89 15.99 -8.17
N SER A 709 27.75 16.80 -7.52
CA SER A 709 27.38 18.18 -7.17
C SER A 709 27.01 18.99 -8.41
N ARG A 710 27.84 18.94 -9.45
CA ARG A 710 27.57 19.69 -10.70
C ARG A 710 26.24 19.34 -11.33
N GLU A 711 25.86 18.07 -11.38
CA GLU A 711 24.61 17.64 -12.01
C GLU A 711 23.41 17.92 -11.11
N GLY A 712 23.51 17.67 -9.80
CA GLY A 712 22.47 17.99 -8.83
C GLY A 712 22.19 19.50 -8.75
N ASP A 713 23.23 20.31 -8.60
CA ASP A 713 23.15 21.77 -8.52
C ASP A 713 22.59 22.37 -9.83
N LYS A 714 22.96 21.83 -11.00
CA LYS A 714 22.40 22.21 -12.30
C LYS A 714 20.89 22.04 -12.33
N LEU A 715 20.38 20.89 -11.88
CA LEU A 715 18.95 20.61 -11.86
C LEU A 715 18.22 21.54 -10.88
N ILE A 716 18.78 21.76 -9.69
CA ILE A 716 18.22 22.68 -8.70
C ILE A 716 18.22 24.12 -9.23
N ALA A 717 19.30 24.59 -9.85
CA ALA A 717 19.38 25.92 -10.46
C ALA A 717 18.35 26.10 -11.57
N ARG A 718 18.10 25.05 -12.36
CA ARG A 718 17.12 25.09 -13.46
C ARG A 718 15.69 25.10 -13.00
N PHE A 719 15.35 24.37 -11.94
CA PHE A 719 13.98 24.10 -11.50
C PHE A 719 13.64 24.73 -10.13
N GLY A 720 14.56 25.43 -9.51
CA GLY A 720 14.36 26.21 -8.30
C GLY A 720 14.73 25.51 -7.00
N THR A 721 14.20 24.32 -6.71
CA THR A 721 14.47 23.61 -5.46
C THR A 721 14.62 22.11 -5.68
N GLU A 722 15.32 21.43 -4.76
CA GLU A 722 15.45 19.97 -4.80
C GLU A 722 14.10 19.26 -4.71
N LEU A 723 13.23 19.68 -3.77
CA LEU A 723 11.90 19.09 -3.64
C LEU A 723 11.04 19.34 -4.89
N GLY A 724 11.17 20.50 -5.54
CA GLY A 724 10.55 20.76 -6.84
C GLY A 724 11.00 19.76 -7.90
N VAL A 725 12.31 19.55 -8.05
CA VAL A 725 12.88 18.52 -8.96
C VAL A 725 12.33 17.14 -8.61
N LEU A 726 12.31 16.78 -7.33
CA LEU A 726 11.92 15.44 -6.89
C LEU A 726 10.42 15.18 -6.98
N LEU A 727 9.54 16.18 -6.83
CA LEU A 727 8.10 15.98 -6.66
C LEU A 727 7.24 16.50 -7.81
N ASP A 728 7.61 17.66 -8.41
CA ASP A 728 6.69 18.46 -9.19
C ASP A 728 7.00 18.52 -10.71
N ILE A 729 8.28 18.54 -11.11
CA ILE A 729 8.68 18.71 -12.52
C ILE A 729 8.24 17.51 -13.36
N SER A 730 7.72 17.77 -14.57
CA SER A 730 7.30 16.70 -15.47
C SER A 730 8.49 15.83 -15.93
N GLU A 731 8.22 14.56 -16.24
CA GLU A 731 9.23 13.63 -16.75
C GLU A 731 9.85 14.16 -18.05
N GLU A 732 9.02 14.76 -18.92
CA GLU A 732 9.47 15.29 -20.20
C GLU A 732 10.47 16.44 -20.04
N GLU A 733 10.20 17.38 -19.11
CA GLU A 733 11.11 18.49 -18.80
C GLU A 733 12.40 18.00 -18.17
N LEU A 734 12.29 17.03 -17.24
CA LEU A 734 13.46 16.45 -16.58
C LEU A 734 14.38 15.75 -17.59
N ARG A 735 13.84 14.98 -18.54
CA ARG A 735 14.62 14.29 -19.59
C ARG A 735 15.33 15.21 -20.56
N LYS A 736 14.86 16.44 -20.72
CA LYS A 736 15.55 17.48 -21.54
C LYS A 736 16.79 18.04 -20.85
N GLU A 737 16.83 18.02 -19.52
CA GLU A 737 17.86 18.72 -18.73
C GLU A 737 18.91 17.79 -18.11
N THR A 738 18.69 16.47 -18.05
CA THR A 738 19.65 15.54 -17.44
C THR A 738 19.78 14.23 -18.21
N LEU A 739 20.75 13.41 -17.81
CA LEU A 739 20.96 12.09 -18.40
C LEU A 739 19.73 11.19 -18.19
N PRO A 740 19.33 10.39 -19.20
CA PRO A 740 18.15 9.51 -19.09
C PRO A 740 18.12 8.69 -17.80
N LYS A 741 19.25 8.10 -17.39
CA LYS A 741 19.36 7.30 -16.17
C LYS A 741 19.13 8.08 -14.88
N ILE A 742 19.40 9.40 -14.86
CA ILE A 742 19.12 10.27 -13.72
C ILE A 742 17.62 10.63 -13.70
N ALA A 743 17.07 10.98 -14.86
CA ALA A 743 15.63 11.20 -14.99
C ALA A 743 14.83 9.95 -14.54
N ASP A 744 15.25 8.77 -15.01
CA ASP A 744 14.64 7.49 -14.59
C ASP A 744 14.74 7.30 -13.06
N ALA A 745 15.89 7.58 -12.45
CA ALA A 745 16.08 7.48 -11.00
C ALA A 745 15.17 8.45 -10.22
N VAL A 746 15.00 9.70 -10.70
CA VAL A 746 14.08 10.66 -10.10
C VAL A 746 12.63 10.18 -10.23
N MET A 747 12.24 9.66 -11.39
CA MET A 747 10.90 9.10 -11.59
C MET A 747 10.67 7.87 -10.71
N LEU A 748 11.66 6.97 -10.59
CA LEU A 748 11.65 5.85 -9.66
C LEU A 748 11.52 6.32 -8.20
N ASN A 749 12.18 7.41 -7.83
CA ASN A 749 12.12 7.98 -6.50
C ASN A 749 10.74 8.55 -6.15
N ARG A 750 10.12 9.31 -7.07
CA ARG A 750 8.74 9.85 -6.89
C ARG A 750 7.72 8.77 -6.58
N THR A 751 7.94 7.62 -7.15
CA THR A 751 7.08 6.47 -7.02
C THR A 751 7.48 5.57 -5.84
N GLY A 752 8.56 5.93 -5.12
CA GLY A 752 9.07 5.19 -3.96
C GLY A 752 9.69 3.83 -4.32
N SER A 753 10.27 3.71 -5.53
CA SER A 753 10.66 2.44 -6.15
C SER A 753 12.14 2.14 -6.12
N ILE A 754 12.91 2.90 -5.39
CA ILE A 754 14.33 2.64 -5.25
C ILE A 754 14.56 1.54 -4.23
N ASN A 755 15.28 0.51 -4.62
CA ASN A 755 15.70 -0.56 -3.73
C ASN A 755 16.80 -0.09 -2.81
N VAL A 756 16.72 -0.51 -1.55
CA VAL A 756 17.77 -0.26 -0.56
C VAL A 756 18.18 -1.58 0.07
N LYS A 757 19.45 -1.94 -0.04
CA LYS A 757 20.01 -3.01 0.79
C LYS A 757 20.00 -2.50 2.24
N PRO A 758 19.33 -3.20 3.20
CA PRO A 758 19.16 -2.68 4.55
C PRO A 758 20.46 -2.39 5.29
N GLY A 759 20.50 -1.26 5.97
CA GLY A 759 21.59 -0.90 6.86
C GLY A 759 21.50 -1.64 8.21
N PHE A 760 22.63 -1.75 8.92
CA PHE A 760 22.72 -2.49 10.17
C PHE A 760 23.89 -2.00 11.02
N ASP A 761 23.77 -2.04 12.32
CA ASP A 761 24.83 -1.80 13.32
C ASP A 761 25.74 -0.58 13.01
N GLY A 762 25.12 0.53 12.61
CA GLY A 762 25.80 1.80 12.29
C GLY A 762 26.19 1.99 10.83
N GLU A 763 25.94 1.02 9.95
CA GLU A 763 26.14 1.16 8.49
C GLU A 763 24.85 1.53 7.79
N TYR A 764 24.89 2.54 6.91
CA TYR A 764 23.73 2.93 6.08
C TYR A 764 23.37 1.84 5.06
N GLY A 765 22.11 1.77 4.71
CA GLY A 765 21.65 1.00 3.55
C GLY A 765 22.24 1.54 2.23
N VAL A 766 22.33 0.68 1.23
CA VAL A 766 22.92 1.00 -0.08
C VAL A 766 21.84 1.01 -1.15
N LEU A 767 21.77 2.10 -1.95
CA LEU A 767 20.84 2.25 -3.06
C LEU A 767 21.20 1.30 -4.22
N GLN A 768 20.21 0.62 -4.76
CA GLN A 768 20.37 -0.30 -5.89
C GLN A 768 19.46 0.16 -7.05
N LEU A 769 20.02 0.96 -7.97
CA LEU A 769 19.33 1.45 -9.17
C LEU A 769 19.34 0.46 -10.33
N ASN A 770 20.31 -0.47 -10.36
CA ASN A 770 20.42 -1.51 -11.37
C ASN A 770 20.04 -2.85 -10.73
N GLY A 771 19.15 -3.63 -11.37
CA GLY A 771 18.61 -4.90 -10.86
C GLY A 771 19.60 -6.06 -10.66
N ALA A 772 20.85 -5.80 -10.33
CA ALA A 772 21.84 -6.80 -9.93
C ALA A 772 21.75 -7.05 -8.42
N ALA A 773 20.96 -8.04 -8.03
CA ALA A 773 21.11 -8.65 -6.73
C ALA A 773 22.42 -9.45 -6.72
N THR A 774 23.45 -8.97 -6.03
CA THR A 774 24.53 -9.85 -5.61
C THR A 774 23.97 -10.80 -4.54
N GLU A 775 24.06 -12.10 -4.82
CA GLU A 775 23.84 -13.17 -3.85
C GLU A 775 24.60 -12.88 -2.54
N ASP A 776 24.12 -13.45 -1.42
CA ASP A 776 24.80 -13.50 -0.13
C ASP A 776 26.14 -14.30 -0.25
N GLU A 777 27.12 -13.73 -0.97
CA GLU A 777 28.50 -14.16 -0.81
C GLU A 777 29.13 -13.35 0.33
N PRO A 778 29.84 -14.01 1.27
CA PRO A 778 30.62 -13.30 2.25
C PRO A 778 31.69 -12.49 1.50
N VAL A 779 31.62 -11.17 1.60
CA VAL A 779 32.59 -10.26 0.99
C VAL A 779 33.97 -10.64 1.53
N GLN A 780 34.79 -11.31 0.71
CA GLN A 780 36.22 -11.45 0.97
C GLN A 780 36.85 -10.06 1.00
N ALA A 781 37.56 -9.78 2.06
CA ALA A 781 38.27 -8.54 2.28
C ALA A 781 39.25 -8.27 1.12
N GLN A 782 39.05 -7.18 0.36
CA GLN A 782 40.14 -6.59 -0.39
C GLN A 782 41.04 -5.83 0.58
N PRO A 783 42.33 -6.03 0.53
CA PRO A 783 43.25 -5.33 1.41
C PRO A 783 43.55 -3.92 0.88
N ASN A 784 43.51 -2.97 1.80
CA ASN A 784 44.16 -1.66 1.81
C ASN A 784 43.80 -0.62 0.76
N GLY A 785 43.28 0.50 1.26
CA GLY A 785 43.41 1.77 0.57
C GLY A 785 42.50 2.88 1.11
N GLN A 786 43.05 3.74 1.91
CA GLN A 786 42.59 5.07 2.32
C GLN A 786 41.49 5.14 3.37
N LYS A 787 41.91 5.44 4.62
CA LYS A 787 41.06 5.99 5.68
C LYS A 787 40.42 7.30 5.19
N THR A 788 39.13 7.38 5.18
CA THR A 788 38.40 8.63 4.95
C THR A 788 38.36 9.42 6.25
N LEU A 789 38.62 10.72 6.14
CA LEU A 789 38.46 11.75 7.18
C LEU A 789 37.00 11.79 7.70
N GLY A 790 36.68 10.93 8.65
CA GLY A 790 35.39 10.79 9.28
C GLY A 790 35.43 10.02 10.57
N GLU A 791 36.63 9.63 11.00
CA GLU A 791 36.91 8.93 12.26
C GLU A 791 37.67 9.82 13.26
N TYR A 792 37.09 10.99 13.53
CA TYR A 792 37.48 11.77 14.71
C TYR A 792 36.25 12.31 15.40
#